data_4e59a4d7e05bbe13b14daf8bd7b20cde
#
_entry.id   4e59a4d7e05bbe13b14daf8bd7b20cde
#
_cell.length_a   1.000
_cell.length_b   1.000
_cell.length_c   1.000
_cell.angle_alpha   90.00
_cell.angle_beta   90.00
_cell.angle_gamma   90.00
#
_symmetry.space_group_name_H-M   'P 1'
#
loop_
_entity.id
_entity.type
_entity.pdbx_description
1 polymer ?
#
loop_
_entity_poly.entity_id
_entity_poly.type
_entity_poly.pdbx_seq_one_letter_code
_entity_poly.pdbx_strand_id
1 'polypeptide(L)'
;MRKYVIYFALIYLITGLLLPASLPVSLVRAAETEKPSAVDEQLKTAYEHLQHGRYAEAGESYVEVEKKLADVSPPTSDAHWKLMQGLMQIDLETGDTPAAFRRLETALKQDPRRAELQAWAAKLYFEAGQYEEAEKHVATALTLDADQPRAHLIQAHLLTEAGKIEEANEAFRWFVRYYNRAQPEDAETLLVIADGATQYARWNSVSQIFNFVVNTLCPDALKDDPLAWEASFLSGSILQEKYNRPQSAEEFQAALTTNSQAAPVYVALAETAVEIREFDTSSELLEKALKINPRLLSALLLKCDLELINGQYPQALKTVAEAEKVNARSQLVLARKAACFLLLDGVPTTDELKPFFDNTETKTKPAGKSSRFTQLLTDLLAENPKPGYFLFELGNLLEFKRQFAFAEFAYLKTRELMPQLSGPQTSLGMLYMQMGRTDLAQETLNAAFQADPYHVRVSNMRKVLGVLESYGSIVTDHFVIRYDSKADYILGQYMADYLEEIYPEMVAQFGYEPPGKTQFEIYHDAKGLSAHQWFSARMIGLPWIQTIGASTGAVVALTSPTAMQEPFNWASVLKHELVHVFTLQQTKYKIPHWFTEALAVRSENSARPQKFNQLLVERVPKNEIYSLDELDGVFVRPKSSSNWNFAYCQSLLCADFMVAEFGDDALKKLLLSYQEQGSTATAIQDCFGISQEEFEKRYHAYLKKITASLKGYQSEEADLSFRELQKQYEANQSDPDLAGKYAYRLLRLRKKGEARSIARKVLETHPTQAQAALTIAQLELLSEDLDSALDVLQKPLSVKTPDVDVLSLAGKILLKQTKFDEALPIYEQAHQTYPYQTEWLQGLSIIYQQQKKEKQLQEALLKLVHLDPNDETSMKLLMEGYRKQGDLEQALRWGQAALRVDVLDPETHQQLSEIALKLDQKPVAIRELKMLLHLQEDNAEQRYLLAKTLLDAGQREAARTELDLLLKQNPTHAEGLKLKQKL
;
A
#
# COMPACT_ATOMS: atom_id res chain seq x y z
N MET A 1 -15.22 -24.24 -16.81
CA MET A 1 -14.13 -24.60 -17.71
C MET A 1 -13.82 -26.09 -17.59
N ARG A 2 -14.63 -26.96 -18.17
CA ARG A 2 -14.45 -28.43 -18.24
C ARG A 2 -15.12 -28.93 -19.52
N LYS A 3 -14.62 -28.48 -20.70
CA LYS A 3 -15.17 -28.93 -22.02
C LYS A 3 -14.22 -28.71 -23.20
N TYR A 4 -12.92 -28.58 -23.02
CA TYR A 4 -11.96 -28.48 -24.15
C TYR A 4 -10.66 -29.32 -23.96
N VAL A 5 -10.74 -30.52 -23.38
CA VAL A 5 -9.59 -31.45 -23.19
C VAL A 5 -9.87 -32.79 -23.84
N ILE A 6 -10.78 -32.92 -24.82
CA ILE A 6 -11.06 -34.19 -25.49
C ILE A 6 -11.08 -33.96 -27.02
N TYR A 7 -10.05 -33.41 -27.60
CA TYR A 7 -9.94 -33.38 -29.08
C TYR A 7 -8.50 -33.49 -29.64
N PHE A 8 -7.51 -33.93 -28.85
CA PHE A 8 -6.14 -34.16 -29.35
C PHE A 8 -5.57 -35.57 -29.11
N ALA A 9 -6.41 -36.57 -28.80
CA ALA A 9 -5.99 -37.95 -28.53
C ALA A 9 -6.51 -38.98 -29.56
N LEU A 10 -6.79 -38.57 -30.82
CA LEU A 10 -7.39 -39.50 -31.79
C LEU A 10 -6.81 -39.38 -33.22
N ILE A 11 -5.51 -39.03 -33.40
CA ILE A 11 -4.83 -39.07 -34.73
C ILE A 11 -3.48 -39.82 -34.69
N TYR A 12 -3.28 -40.79 -33.80
CA TYR A 12 -2.09 -41.67 -33.86
C TYR A 12 -2.43 -43.16 -33.68
N LEU A 13 -3.45 -43.64 -34.41
CA LEU A 13 -3.78 -45.03 -34.40
C LEU A 13 -4.41 -45.48 -35.74
N ILE A 14 -3.75 -45.28 -36.85
CA ILE A 14 -3.97 -46.01 -38.12
C ILE A 14 -2.76 -45.68 -39.02
N THR A 15 -1.69 -46.42 -38.94
CA THR A 15 -0.81 -46.89 -40.02
C THR A 15 0.27 -47.82 -39.42
N GLY A 16 -0.14 -48.99 -39.07
CA GLY A 16 0.77 -50.13 -38.95
C GLY A 16 0.43 -51.09 -40.05
N LEU A 17 1.41 -51.39 -40.90
CA LEU A 17 1.65 -52.68 -41.58
C LEU A 17 2.50 -52.46 -42.85
N LEU A 18 3.72 -52.86 -42.79
CA LEU A 18 4.38 -53.83 -43.69
C LEU A 18 5.89 -53.61 -43.70
N LEU A 19 6.55 -54.62 -43.16
CA LEU A 19 7.98 -54.93 -43.32
C LEU A 19 8.34 -55.27 -44.74
N PRO A 20 9.65 -55.28 -45.18
CA PRO A 20 10.44 -56.43 -44.84
C PRO A 20 11.90 -56.18 -44.39
N ALA A 21 12.38 -57.29 -43.80
CA ALA A 21 13.64 -57.51 -43.12
C ALA A 21 14.93 -57.31 -43.95
N SER A 22 15.99 -57.29 -43.12
CA SER A 22 17.39 -57.63 -43.39
C SER A 22 18.35 -56.44 -43.73
N LEU A 23 19.05 -56.02 -42.65
CA LEU A 23 20.46 -55.59 -42.74
C LEU A 23 21.15 -55.84 -41.37
N PRO A 24 22.46 -56.03 -41.32
CA PRO A 24 23.11 -56.82 -40.32
C PRO A 24 23.35 -56.12 -39.00
N VAL A 25 23.32 -56.94 -37.94
CA VAL A 25 23.74 -56.58 -36.60
C VAL A 25 25.22 -56.22 -36.65
N SER A 26 25.52 -54.90 -36.78
CA SER A 26 26.82 -54.39 -36.37
C SER A 26 26.81 -54.30 -34.85
N LEU A 27 27.69 -55.01 -34.21
CA LEU A 27 28.02 -54.92 -32.80
C LEU A 27 28.23 -53.44 -32.42
N VAL A 28 27.22 -52.81 -31.80
CA VAL A 28 27.46 -51.65 -30.98
C VAL A 28 28.15 -52.20 -29.74
N ARG A 29 29.48 -52.07 -29.70
CA ARG A 29 30.23 -52.15 -28.44
C ARG A 29 29.56 -51.23 -27.47
N ALA A 30 28.91 -51.78 -26.45
CA ALA A 30 28.57 -51.02 -25.26
C ALA A 30 29.90 -50.42 -24.78
N ALA A 31 30.01 -49.12 -24.78
CA ALA A 31 31.06 -48.46 -24.06
C ALA A 31 30.87 -48.89 -22.61
N GLU A 32 31.82 -49.70 -22.11
CA GLU A 32 31.94 -49.94 -20.67
C GLU A 32 32.04 -48.53 -20.07
N THR A 33 31.01 -48.14 -19.33
CA THR A 33 31.08 -46.95 -18.45
C THR A 33 32.20 -47.27 -17.46
N GLU A 34 33.38 -46.72 -17.69
CA GLU A 34 34.46 -46.72 -16.68
C GLU A 34 33.84 -46.29 -15.35
N LYS A 35 34.04 -47.09 -14.30
CA LYS A 35 33.65 -46.69 -12.95
C LYS A 35 34.30 -45.33 -12.65
N PRO A 36 33.52 -44.34 -12.21
CA PRO A 36 34.06 -43.02 -11.88
C PRO A 36 35.30 -43.21 -10.97
N SER A 37 36.34 -42.43 -11.21
CA SER A 37 37.54 -42.49 -10.37
C SER A 37 37.17 -42.09 -8.93
N ALA A 38 37.93 -42.53 -7.95
CA ALA A 38 37.73 -42.10 -6.55
C ALA A 38 37.79 -40.57 -6.37
N VAL A 39 38.45 -39.87 -7.29
CA VAL A 39 38.51 -38.41 -7.34
C VAL A 39 37.20 -37.82 -7.90
N ASP A 40 36.61 -38.42 -8.94
CA ASP A 40 35.36 -37.95 -9.51
C ASP A 40 34.20 -38.11 -8.51
N GLU A 41 34.14 -39.22 -7.76
CA GLU A 41 33.16 -39.39 -6.69
C GLU A 41 33.29 -38.34 -5.58
N GLN A 42 34.52 -37.97 -5.21
CA GLN A 42 34.75 -36.96 -4.20
C GLN A 42 34.48 -35.56 -4.71
N LEU A 43 34.80 -35.23 -5.95
CA LEU A 43 34.41 -33.96 -6.58
C LEU A 43 32.91 -33.85 -6.63
N LYS A 44 32.19 -34.92 -6.97
CA LYS A 44 30.72 -34.97 -6.94
C LYS A 44 30.19 -34.72 -5.52
N THR A 45 30.74 -35.37 -4.51
CA THR A 45 30.34 -35.17 -3.11
C THR A 45 30.60 -33.71 -2.67
N ALA A 46 31.75 -33.13 -3.02
CA ALA A 46 32.07 -31.75 -2.73
C ALA A 46 31.10 -30.79 -3.43
N TYR A 47 30.74 -31.07 -4.66
CA TYR A 47 29.74 -30.31 -5.41
C TYR A 47 28.33 -30.42 -4.80
N GLU A 48 27.91 -31.64 -4.37
CA GLU A 48 26.64 -31.83 -3.69
C GLU A 48 26.57 -31.03 -2.37
N HIS A 49 27.66 -30.99 -1.59
CA HIS A 49 27.76 -30.14 -0.41
C HIS A 49 27.65 -28.66 -0.76
N LEU A 50 28.33 -28.21 -1.80
CA LEU A 50 28.27 -26.83 -2.27
C LEU A 50 26.86 -26.44 -2.66
N GLN A 51 26.19 -27.19 -3.52
CA GLN A 51 24.86 -26.94 -4.01
C GLN A 51 23.78 -26.98 -2.90
N HIS A 52 24.01 -27.70 -1.82
CA HIS A 52 23.16 -27.69 -0.64
C HIS A 52 23.50 -26.56 0.38
N GLY A 53 24.44 -25.68 0.06
CA GLY A 53 24.84 -24.59 0.95
C GLY A 53 25.66 -25.05 2.17
N ARG A 54 26.19 -26.28 2.16
CA ARG A 54 27.07 -26.80 3.20
C ARG A 54 28.51 -26.42 2.88
N TYR A 55 28.79 -25.12 2.93
CA TYR A 55 30.04 -24.55 2.42
C TYR A 55 31.28 -25.03 3.17
N ALA A 56 31.18 -25.27 4.50
CA ALA A 56 32.28 -25.79 5.29
C ALA A 56 32.65 -27.22 4.88
N GLU A 57 31.65 -28.11 4.78
CA GLU A 57 31.80 -29.51 4.35
C GLU A 57 32.27 -29.60 2.89
N ALA A 58 31.76 -28.70 2.04
CA ALA A 58 32.22 -28.60 0.66
C ALA A 58 33.71 -28.24 0.61
N GLY A 59 34.15 -27.23 1.38
CA GLY A 59 35.54 -26.79 1.48
C GLY A 59 36.47 -27.94 1.96
N GLU A 60 36.10 -28.65 3.02
CA GLU A 60 36.85 -29.83 3.50
C GLU A 60 36.95 -30.88 2.43
N SER A 61 35.88 -31.20 1.74
CA SER A 61 35.85 -32.19 0.66
C SER A 61 36.74 -31.78 -0.51
N TYR A 62 36.69 -30.53 -0.94
CA TYR A 62 37.58 -30.03 -1.99
C TYR A 62 39.07 -30.02 -1.59
N VAL A 63 39.39 -29.70 -0.32
CA VAL A 63 40.79 -29.78 0.17
C VAL A 63 41.29 -31.21 0.17
N GLU A 64 40.47 -32.20 0.45
CA GLU A 64 40.85 -33.62 0.33
C GLU A 64 41.12 -34.01 -1.13
N VAL A 65 40.29 -33.51 -2.07
CA VAL A 65 40.50 -33.72 -3.51
C VAL A 65 41.81 -33.07 -3.93
N GLU A 66 42.12 -31.86 -3.49
CA GLU A 66 43.36 -31.14 -3.79
C GLU A 66 44.62 -31.97 -3.42
N LYS A 67 44.63 -32.56 -2.22
CA LYS A 67 45.72 -33.44 -1.76
C LYS A 67 45.93 -34.63 -2.64
N LYS A 68 44.84 -35.24 -3.16
CA LYS A 68 44.93 -36.43 -4.02
C LYS A 68 45.35 -36.08 -5.45
N LEU A 69 44.87 -34.91 -5.96
CA LEU A 69 45.21 -34.46 -7.30
C LEU A 69 46.68 -34.00 -7.42
N ALA A 70 47.31 -33.53 -6.35
CA ALA A 70 48.70 -33.02 -6.35
C ALA A 70 49.70 -34.05 -6.88
N ASP A 71 49.47 -35.36 -6.66
CA ASP A 71 50.40 -36.42 -7.04
C ASP A 71 49.96 -37.19 -8.33
N VAL A 72 48.75 -36.97 -8.85
CA VAL A 72 48.13 -37.91 -9.82
C VAL A 72 47.76 -37.25 -11.14
N SER A 73 47.52 -35.95 -11.18
CA SER A 73 47.00 -35.25 -12.37
C SER A 73 47.72 -33.92 -12.66
N PRO A 74 47.87 -33.54 -13.93
CA PRO A 74 48.46 -32.25 -14.27
C PRO A 74 47.50 -31.09 -13.85
N PRO A 75 48.04 -29.94 -13.46
CA PRO A 75 47.22 -28.76 -13.08
C PRO A 75 46.23 -28.25 -14.15
N THR A 76 46.42 -28.67 -15.38
CA THR A 76 45.57 -28.36 -16.54
C THR A 76 44.44 -29.37 -16.76
N SER A 77 44.26 -30.35 -15.87
CA SER A 77 43.19 -31.36 -15.99
C SER A 77 41.81 -30.77 -15.64
N ASP A 78 40.74 -31.36 -16.15
CA ASP A 78 39.37 -30.96 -15.83
C ASP A 78 39.03 -31.16 -14.34
N ALA A 79 39.63 -32.15 -13.72
CA ALA A 79 39.49 -32.37 -12.29
C ALA A 79 40.07 -31.19 -11.46
N HIS A 80 41.23 -30.66 -11.85
CA HIS A 80 41.78 -29.45 -11.22
C HIS A 80 40.93 -28.20 -11.47
N TRP A 81 40.36 -28.07 -12.67
CA TRP A 81 39.46 -26.98 -12.97
C TRP A 81 38.20 -27.05 -12.10
N LYS A 82 37.50 -28.19 -12.02
CA LYS A 82 36.34 -28.38 -11.16
C LYS A 82 36.61 -28.11 -9.69
N LEU A 83 37.79 -28.56 -9.20
CA LEU A 83 38.26 -28.24 -7.86
C LEU A 83 38.40 -26.72 -7.65
N MET A 84 39.11 -26.02 -8.53
CA MET A 84 39.34 -24.57 -8.41
C MET A 84 38.05 -23.79 -8.57
N GLN A 85 37.19 -24.17 -9.50
CA GLN A 85 35.86 -23.56 -9.67
C GLN A 85 35.02 -23.69 -8.42
N GLY A 86 34.93 -24.91 -7.81
CA GLY A 86 34.16 -25.14 -6.60
C GLY A 86 34.68 -24.35 -5.39
N LEU A 87 36.01 -24.30 -5.20
CA LEU A 87 36.62 -23.49 -4.13
C LEU A 87 36.39 -21.98 -4.32
N MET A 88 36.53 -21.47 -5.54
CA MET A 88 36.26 -20.05 -5.85
C MET A 88 34.76 -19.73 -5.65
N GLN A 89 33.86 -20.65 -5.98
CA GLN A 89 32.44 -20.45 -5.76
C GLN A 89 32.10 -20.40 -4.27
N ILE A 90 32.68 -21.25 -3.42
CA ILE A 90 32.54 -21.16 -1.95
C ILE A 90 32.97 -19.80 -1.45
N ASP A 91 34.16 -19.34 -1.88
CA ASP A 91 34.70 -18.05 -1.46
C ASP A 91 33.76 -16.90 -1.86
N LEU A 92 33.14 -16.97 -3.05
CA LEU A 92 32.17 -15.97 -3.54
C LEU A 92 30.83 -16.04 -2.78
N GLU A 93 30.29 -17.22 -2.56
CA GLU A 93 29.03 -17.41 -1.83
C GLU A 93 29.13 -16.95 -0.37
N THR A 94 30.32 -17.08 0.22
CA THR A 94 30.58 -16.65 1.60
C THR A 94 31.15 -15.23 1.73
N GLY A 95 31.41 -14.56 0.59
CA GLY A 95 31.90 -13.18 0.55
C GLY A 95 33.41 -13.03 0.77
N ASP A 96 34.22 -14.09 0.76
CA ASP A 96 35.68 -14.00 0.78
C ASP A 96 36.26 -13.73 -0.62
N THR A 97 35.86 -12.61 -1.20
CA THR A 97 36.36 -12.19 -2.51
C THR A 97 37.88 -12.16 -2.61
N PRO A 98 38.65 -11.73 -1.58
CA PRO A 98 40.11 -11.84 -1.61
C PRO A 98 40.64 -13.27 -1.74
N ALA A 99 39.99 -14.28 -1.13
CA ALA A 99 40.38 -15.67 -1.31
C ALA A 99 40.08 -16.14 -2.75
N ALA A 100 38.91 -15.79 -3.29
CA ALA A 100 38.57 -16.11 -4.67
C ALA A 100 39.62 -15.55 -5.66
N PHE A 101 40.05 -14.31 -5.50
CA PHE A 101 41.12 -13.72 -6.35
C PHE A 101 42.47 -14.43 -6.19
N ARG A 102 42.89 -14.79 -4.98
CA ARG A 102 44.15 -15.56 -4.76
C ARG A 102 44.07 -16.92 -5.50
N ARG A 103 42.94 -17.60 -5.44
CA ARG A 103 42.74 -18.88 -6.16
C ARG A 103 42.74 -18.68 -7.66
N LEU A 104 42.05 -17.63 -8.13
CA LEU A 104 42.03 -17.26 -9.53
C LEU A 104 43.43 -17.01 -10.09
N GLU A 105 44.22 -16.20 -9.40
CA GLU A 105 45.61 -15.91 -9.81
C GLU A 105 46.47 -17.19 -9.84
N THR A 106 46.27 -18.10 -8.90
CA THR A 106 46.97 -19.39 -8.88
C THR A 106 46.55 -20.25 -10.07
N ALA A 107 45.26 -20.37 -10.35
CA ALA A 107 44.72 -21.12 -11.45
C ALA A 107 45.20 -20.55 -12.80
N LEU A 108 45.17 -19.23 -12.99
CA LEU A 108 45.68 -18.54 -14.21
C LEU A 108 47.17 -18.78 -14.47
N LYS A 109 47.98 -18.92 -13.42
CA LYS A 109 49.40 -19.26 -13.56
C LYS A 109 49.62 -20.74 -14.00
N GLN A 110 48.72 -21.63 -13.56
CA GLN A 110 48.77 -23.04 -13.83
C GLN A 110 48.20 -23.40 -15.21
N ASP A 111 47.05 -22.80 -15.57
CA ASP A 111 46.33 -23.09 -16.81
C ASP A 111 45.85 -21.81 -17.52
N PRO A 112 46.76 -21.00 -18.03
CA PRO A 112 46.43 -19.70 -18.68
C PRO A 112 45.65 -19.85 -19.98
N ARG A 113 45.57 -21.04 -20.55
CA ARG A 113 44.93 -21.30 -21.88
C ARG A 113 43.58 -21.97 -21.78
N ARG A 114 42.99 -22.10 -20.59
CA ARG A 114 41.64 -22.59 -20.40
C ARG A 114 40.64 -21.46 -20.59
N ALA A 115 39.74 -21.61 -21.57
CA ALA A 115 38.76 -20.59 -21.93
C ALA A 115 37.78 -20.32 -20.78
N GLU A 116 37.28 -21.35 -20.08
CA GLU A 116 36.37 -21.27 -18.95
C GLU A 116 36.98 -20.48 -17.79
N LEU A 117 38.28 -20.73 -17.48
CA LEU A 117 39.01 -20.01 -16.43
C LEU A 117 39.15 -18.53 -16.78
N GLN A 118 39.45 -18.21 -18.02
CA GLN A 118 39.53 -16.82 -18.51
C GLN A 118 38.15 -16.13 -18.40
N ALA A 119 37.07 -16.83 -18.71
CA ALA A 119 35.69 -16.31 -18.59
C ALA A 119 35.30 -16.10 -17.10
N TRP A 120 35.75 -16.97 -16.19
CA TRP A 120 35.59 -16.77 -14.76
C TRP A 120 36.39 -15.59 -14.25
N ALA A 121 37.62 -15.41 -14.72
CA ALA A 121 38.42 -14.21 -14.42
C ALA A 121 37.69 -12.95 -14.87
N ALA A 122 37.18 -12.93 -16.10
CA ALA A 122 36.39 -11.82 -16.61
C ALA A 122 35.21 -11.48 -15.70
N LYS A 123 34.46 -12.49 -15.23
CA LYS A 123 33.35 -12.32 -14.29
C LYS A 123 33.81 -11.69 -12.98
N LEU A 124 34.85 -12.24 -12.33
CA LEU A 124 35.31 -11.71 -11.05
C LEU A 124 35.82 -10.26 -11.14
N TYR A 125 36.58 -9.93 -12.18
CA TYR A 125 37.04 -8.57 -12.43
C TYR A 125 35.89 -7.59 -12.75
N PHE A 126 34.89 -8.05 -13.50
CA PHE A 126 33.70 -7.26 -13.78
C PHE A 126 32.91 -6.95 -12.49
N GLU A 127 32.63 -7.97 -11.68
CA GLU A 127 31.93 -7.81 -10.40
C GLU A 127 32.68 -6.91 -9.42
N ALA A 128 34.01 -6.89 -9.48
CA ALA A 128 34.87 -6.00 -8.70
C ALA A 128 35.01 -4.58 -9.30
N GLY A 129 34.35 -4.25 -10.41
CA GLY A 129 34.44 -2.96 -11.08
C GLY A 129 35.77 -2.72 -11.82
N GLN A 130 36.59 -3.74 -12.02
CA GLN A 130 37.86 -3.68 -12.74
C GLN A 130 37.65 -4.00 -14.22
N TYR A 131 36.91 -3.11 -14.89
CA TYR A 131 36.35 -3.38 -16.23
C TYR A 131 37.43 -3.58 -17.29
N GLU A 132 38.57 -2.87 -17.19
CA GLU A 132 39.69 -2.99 -18.13
C GLU A 132 40.38 -4.38 -18.03
N GLU A 133 40.52 -4.94 -16.83
CA GLU A 133 41.02 -6.31 -16.64
C GLU A 133 39.99 -7.35 -17.10
N ALA A 134 38.71 -7.12 -16.80
CA ALA A 134 37.64 -7.98 -17.30
C ALA A 134 37.61 -8.05 -18.83
N GLU A 135 37.79 -6.92 -19.54
CA GLU A 135 37.87 -6.87 -21.02
C GLU A 135 39.03 -7.68 -21.59
N LYS A 136 40.21 -7.63 -20.98
CA LYS A 136 41.37 -8.44 -21.38
C LYS A 136 41.10 -9.94 -21.26
N HIS A 137 40.48 -10.34 -20.16
CA HIS A 137 40.14 -11.75 -19.92
C HIS A 137 39.02 -12.22 -20.86
N VAL A 138 38.01 -11.39 -21.17
CA VAL A 138 37.02 -11.66 -22.21
C VAL A 138 37.67 -11.91 -23.56
N ALA A 139 38.54 -11.00 -23.97
CA ALA A 139 39.24 -11.13 -25.27
C ALA A 139 40.08 -12.41 -25.35
N THR A 140 40.74 -12.78 -24.24
CA THR A 140 41.52 -14.02 -24.17
C THR A 140 40.60 -15.25 -24.23
N ALA A 141 39.51 -15.28 -23.46
CA ALA A 141 38.55 -16.38 -23.45
C ALA A 141 37.95 -16.64 -24.87
N LEU A 142 37.50 -15.58 -25.54
CA LEU A 142 36.92 -15.66 -26.89
C LEU A 142 37.95 -15.99 -27.96
N THR A 143 39.24 -15.74 -27.73
CA THR A 143 40.32 -16.19 -28.62
C THR A 143 40.57 -17.67 -28.48
N LEU A 144 40.42 -18.22 -27.26
CA LEU A 144 40.61 -19.63 -26.98
C LEU A 144 39.39 -20.47 -27.38
N ASP A 145 38.21 -19.96 -27.10
CA ASP A 145 36.92 -20.54 -27.44
C ASP A 145 35.96 -19.41 -27.88
N ALA A 146 35.71 -19.32 -29.19
CA ALA A 146 34.86 -18.29 -29.78
C ALA A 146 33.38 -18.42 -29.36
N ASP A 147 32.96 -19.56 -28.83
CA ASP A 147 31.62 -19.86 -28.40
C ASP A 147 31.47 -19.90 -26.85
N GLN A 148 32.46 -19.39 -26.12
CA GLN A 148 32.42 -19.40 -24.64
C GLN A 148 31.28 -18.49 -24.08
N PRO A 149 30.19 -19.07 -23.52
CA PRO A 149 28.97 -18.31 -23.24
C PRO A 149 29.17 -17.24 -22.15
N ARG A 150 29.88 -17.57 -21.07
CA ARG A 150 30.14 -16.64 -19.97
C ARG A 150 30.98 -15.42 -20.41
N ALA A 151 31.95 -15.62 -21.30
CA ALA A 151 32.73 -14.52 -21.86
C ALA A 151 31.87 -13.57 -22.70
N HIS A 152 30.95 -14.10 -23.52
CA HIS A 152 29.98 -13.29 -24.24
C HIS A 152 29.04 -12.50 -23.30
N LEU A 153 28.61 -13.11 -22.18
CA LEU A 153 27.77 -12.43 -21.20
C LEU A 153 28.49 -11.23 -20.57
N ILE A 154 29.73 -11.43 -20.11
CA ILE A 154 30.51 -10.35 -19.53
C ILE A 154 30.85 -9.27 -20.56
N GLN A 155 31.13 -9.65 -21.81
CA GLN A 155 31.32 -8.69 -22.91
C GLN A 155 30.09 -7.80 -23.12
N ALA A 156 28.89 -8.38 -23.12
CA ALA A 156 27.66 -7.62 -23.28
C ALA A 156 27.41 -6.65 -22.11
N HIS A 157 27.72 -7.07 -20.89
CA HIS A 157 27.64 -6.20 -19.74
C HIS A 157 28.69 -5.07 -19.76
N LEU A 158 29.95 -5.36 -20.12
CA LEU A 158 31.01 -4.33 -20.28
C LEU A 158 30.61 -3.26 -21.31
N LEU A 159 30.04 -3.68 -22.44
CA LEU A 159 29.53 -2.76 -23.47
C LEU A 159 28.37 -1.89 -22.93
N THR A 160 27.52 -2.47 -22.08
CA THR A 160 26.42 -1.76 -21.41
C THR A 160 26.97 -0.69 -20.46
N GLU A 161 27.94 -1.06 -19.62
CA GLU A 161 28.58 -0.11 -18.68
C GLU A 161 29.37 0.99 -19.39
N ALA A 162 29.89 0.74 -20.59
CA ALA A 162 30.55 1.73 -21.44
C ALA A 162 29.57 2.59 -22.26
N GLY A 163 28.25 2.38 -22.15
CA GLY A 163 27.22 3.10 -22.94
C GLY A 163 27.18 2.75 -24.44
N LYS A 164 27.83 1.65 -24.86
CA LYS A 164 27.83 1.13 -26.25
C LYS A 164 26.62 0.24 -26.49
N ILE A 165 25.44 0.85 -26.43
CA ILE A 165 24.16 0.14 -26.28
C ILE A 165 23.82 -0.73 -27.49
N GLU A 166 24.11 -0.25 -28.71
CA GLU A 166 23.84 -0.98 -29.96
C GLU A 166 24.71 -2.25 -30.06
N GLU A 167 25.99 -2.13 -29.67
CA GLU A 167 26.94 -3.24 -29.63
C GLU A 167 26.55 -4.25 -28.54
N ALA A 168 26.16 -3.74 -27.36
CA ALA A 168 25.68 -4.57 -26.24
C ALA A 168 24.43 -5.37 -26.62
N ASN A 169 23.48 -4.75 -27.34
CA ASN A 169 22.27 -5.43 -27.80
C ASN A 169 22.59 -6.58 -28.79
N GLU A 170 23.53 -6.37 -29.71
CA GLU A 170 23.94 -7.45 -30.62
C GLU A 170 24.71 -8.57 -29.88
N ALA A 171 25.49 -8.20 -28.86
CA ALA A 171 26.14 -9.17 -27.98
C ALA A 171 25.10 -10.00 -27.16
N PHE A 172 24.01 -9.41 -26.63
CA PHE A 172 22.94 -10.16 -26.02
C PHE A 172 22.15 -11.01 -27.02
N ARG A 173 22.00 -10.57 -28.27
CA ARG A 173 21.35 -11.35 -29.32
C ARG A 173 22.09 -12.63 -29.64
N TRP A 174 23.41 -12.67 -29.38
CA TRP A 174 24.26 -13.85 -29.60
C TRP A 174 23.67 -15.08 -28.83
N PHE A 175 23.16 -14.93 -27.62
CA PHE A 175 22.62 -16.03 -26.81
C PHE A 175 21.44 -16.72 -27.49
N VAL A 176 20.53 -15.98 -28.09
CA VAL A 176 19.39 -16.52 -28.83
C VAL A 176 19.86 -17.30 -30.08
N ARG A 177 20.87 -16.76 -30.81
CA ARG A 177 21.43 -17.42 -31.96
C ARG A 177 22.22 -18.68 -31.59
N TYR A 178 22.99 -18.59 -30.50
CA TYR A 178 23.80 -19.70 -30.03
C TYR A 178 22.94 -20.88 -29.60
N TYR A 179 21.90 -20.65 -28.78
CA TYR A 179 20.96 -21.68 -28.38
C TYR A 179 20.32 -22.38 -29.59
N ASN A 180 19.82 -21.60 -30.54
CA ASN A 180 19.20 -22.18 -31.75
C ASN A 180 20.15 -23.01 -32.60
N ARG A 181 21.44 -22.71 -32.57
CA ARG A 181 22.48 -23.41 -33.34
C ARG A 181 23.02 -24.61 -32.60
N ALA A 182 23.39 -24.46 -31.36
CA ALA A 182 24.16 -25.43 -30.59
C ALA A 182 23.28 -26.38 -29.77
N GLN A 183 22.10 -25.91 -29.32
CA GLN A 183 21.16 -26.64 -28.47
C GLN A 183 21.85 -27.35 -27.29
N PRO A 184 22.58 -26.65 -26.44
CA PRO A 184 23.28 -27.21 -25.31
C PRO A 184 22.29 -27.82 -24.32
N GLU A 185 22.75 -28.89 -23.63
CA GLU A 185 21.91 -29.63 -22.66
C GLU A 185 22.43 -29.46 -21.23
N ASP A 186 23.68 -29.00 -21.04
CA ASP A 186 24.28 -28.84 -19.71
C ASP A 186 23.73 -27.62 -18.95
N ALA A 187 23.49 -27.79 -17.66
CA ALA A 187 22.83 -26.81 -16.79
C ALA A 187 23.57 -25.48 -16.72
N GLU A 188 24.92 -25.48 -16.61
CA GLU A 188 25.70 -24.24 -16.49
C GLU A 188 25.57 -23.38 -17.75
N THR A 189 25.69 -23.98 -18.93
CA THR A 189 25.52 -23.28 -20.21
C THR A 189 24.10 -22.80 -20.40
N LEU A 190 23.09 -23.61 -20.08
CA LEU A 190 21.68 -23.23 -20.18
C LEU A 190 21.35 -22.01 -19.32
N LEU A 191 21.87 -21.94 -18.10
CA LEU A 191 21.65 -20.80 -17.20
C LEU A 191 22.31 -19.52 -17.69
N VAL A 192 23.53 -19.59 -18.22
CA VAL A 192 24.19 -18.41 -18.82
C VAL A 192 23.43 -17.93 -20.06
N ILE A 193 22.93 -18.84 -20.88
CA ILE A 193 22.09 -18.51 -22.04
C ILE A 193 20.78 -17.87 -21.57
N ALA A 194 20.15 -18.43 -20.55
CA ALA A 194 18.90 -17.91 -20.00
C ALA A 194 19.05 -16.47 -19.50
N ASP A 195 20.16 -16.14 -18.83
CA ASP A 195 20.45 -14.77 -18.39
C ASP A 195 20.62 -13.82 -19.58
N GLY A 196 21.51 -14.12 -20.51
CA GLY A 196 21.76 -13.29 -21.70
C GLY A 196 20.54 -13.15 -22.61
N ALA A 197 19.77 -14.23 -22.82
CA ALA A 197 18.54 -14.18 -23.59
C ALA A 197 17.44 -13.36 -22.89
N THR A 198 17.36 -13.42 -21.57
CA THR A 198 16.44 -12.59 -20.76
C THR A 198 16.76 -11.10 -20.93
N GLN A 199 18.04 -10.75 -20.92
CA GLN A 199 18.44 -9.36 -21.14
C GLN A 199 18.14 -8.90 -22.58
N TYR A 200 18.38 -9.75 -23.59
CA TYR A 200 17.93 -9.47 -24.96
C TYR A 200 16.42 -9.27 -25.05
N ALA A 201 15.64 -10.10 -24.35
CA ALA A 201 14.18 -10.02 -24.32
C ALA A 201 13.70 -8.68 -23.75
N ARG A 202 14.32 -8.22 -22.65
CA ARG A 202 14.02 -6.91 -22.03
C ARG A 202 14.25 -5.77 -23.02
N TRP A 203 15.35 -5.80 -23.75
CA TRP A 203 15.76 -4.71 -24.64
C TRP A 203 15.01 -4.69 -25.97
N ASN A 204 14.46 -5.82 -26.40
CA ASN A 204 13.80 -5.93 -27.70
C ASN A 204 12.30 -6.22 -27.60
N SER A 205 11.73 -6.16 -26.40
CA SER A 205 10.31 -6.43 -26.13
C SER A 205 9.84 -7.80 -26.65
N VAL A 206 10.72 -8.82 -26.56
CA VAL A 206 10.43 -10.19 -27.01
C VAL A 206 9.93 -11.00 -25.84
N SER A 207 8.71 -10.69 -25.40
CA SER A 207 8.11 -11.26 -24.18
C SER A 207 8.00 -12.80 -24.17
N GLN A 208 7.96 -13.43 -25.35
CA GLN A 208 7.94 -14.88 -25.50
C GLN A 208 9.22 -15.55 -24.95
N ILE A 209 10.35 -14.86 -24.97
CA ILE A 209 11.61 -15.39 -24.44
C ILE A 209 11.52 -15.56 -22.92
N PHE A 210 10.86 -14.65 -22.18
CA PHE A 210 10.65 -14.82 -20.73
C PHE A 210 9.89 -16.12 -20.45
N ASN A 211 8.81 -16.37 -21.20
CA ASN A 211 8.06 -17.62 -21.09
C ASN A 211 8.90 -18.84 -21.44
N PHE A 212 9.76 -18.75 -22.45
CA PHE A 212 10.66 -19.81 -22.85
C PHE A 212 11.75 -20.08 -21.79
N VAL A 213 12.32 -19.05 -21.19
CA VAL A 213 13.31 -19.21 -20.11
C VAL A 213 12.68 -19.90 -18.91
N VAL A 214 11.53 -19.41 -18.43
CA VAL A 214 10.87 -19.96 -17.22
C VAL A 214 10.31 -21.37 -17.45
N ASN A 215 9.77 -21.68 -18.63
CA ASN A 215 9.06 -22.95 -18.87
C ASN A 215 9.86 -23.98 -19.66
N THR A 216 11.06 -23.61 -20.14
CA THR A 216 11.91 -24.54 -20.92
C THR A 216 13.37 -24.53 -20.44
N LEU A 217 14.09 -23.40 -20.51
CA LEU A 217 15.52 -23.41 -20.21
C LEU A 217 15.81 -23.73 -18.73
N CYS A 218 15.10 -23.13 -17.78
CA CYS A 218 15.30 -23.42 -16.36
C CYS A 218 14.87 -24.85 -16.00
N PRO A 219 13.72 -25.38 -16.47
CA PRO A 219 13.37 -26.80 -16.30
C PRO A 219 14.36 -27.77 -16.94
N ASP A 220 14.90 -27.49 -18.14
CA ASP A 220 15.89 -28.32 -18.78
C ASP A 220 17.23 -28.31 -18.03
N ALA A 221 17.64 -27.16 -17.47
CA ALA A 221 18.80 -27.10 -16.57
C ALA A 221 18.61 -27.96 -15.32
N LEU A 222 17.43 -27.93 -14.68
CA LEU A 222 17.10 -28.78 -13.52
C LEU A 222 16.99 -30.28 -13.88
N LYS A 223 16.71 -30.60 -15.13
CA LYS A 223 16.69 -31.97 -15.59
C LYS A 223 18.11 -32.53 -15.75
N ASP A 224 19.05 -31.72 -16.22
CA ASP A 224 20.46 -32.08 -16.29
C ASP A 224 21.11 -32.10 -14.91
N ASP A 225 20.94 -31.02 -14.14
CA ASP A 225 21.39 -30.93 -12.76
C ASP A 225 20.25 -30.58 -11.80
N PRO A 226 19.68 -31.56 -11.10
CA PRO A 226 18.62 -31.35 -10.12
C PRO A 226 19.03 -30.49 -8.91
N LEU A 227 20.33 -30.24 -8.72
CA LEU A 227 20.86 -29.39 -7.64
C LEU A 227 21.14 -27.96 -8.07
N ALA A 228 20.94 -27.59 -9.33
CA ALA A 228 21.12 -26.23 -9.86
C ALA A 228 20.01 -25.30 -9.35
N TRP A 229 20.10 -24.90 -8.07
CA TRP A 229 19.14 -24.00 -7.43
C TRP A 229 19.04 -22.65 -8.14
N GLU A 230 20.07 -22.23 -8.85
CA GLU A 230 20.12 -21.01 -9.65
C GLU A 230 19.03 -20.97 -10.74
N ALA A 231 18.60 -22.13 -11.24
CA ALA A 231 17.51 -22.22 -12.21
C ALA A 231 16.17 -21.75 -11.62
N SER A 232 15.83 -22.23 -10.42
CA SER A 232 14.64 -21.77 -9.70
C SER A 232 14.78 -20.31 -9.27
N PHE A 233 15.98 -19.87 -8.88
CA PHE A 233 16.23 -18.47 -8.55
C PHE A 233 16.01 -17.56 -9.77
N LEU A 234 16.51 -17.90 -10.95
CA LEU A 234 16.33 -17.14 -12.19
C LEU A 234 14.85 -17.11 -12.60
N SER A 235 14.15 -18.25 -12.57
CA SER A 235 12.70 -18.30 -12.81
C SER A 235 11.95 -17.41 -11.86
N GLY A 236 12.23 -17.51 -10.56
CA GLY A 236 11.62 -16.68 -9.52
C GLY A 236 11.87 -15.19 -9.73
N SER A 237 13.09 -14.80 -10.12
CA SER A 237 13.47 -13.40 -10.37
C SER A 237 12.73 -12.82 -11.58
N ILE A 238 12.58 -13.59 -12.67
CA ILE A 238 11.79 -13.18 -13.84
C ILE A 238 10.32 -13.00 -13.46
N LEU A 239 9.75 -13.95 -12.73
CA LEU A 239 8.36 -13.87 -12.27
C LEU A 239 8.12 -12.68 -11.33
N GLN A 240 9.07 -12.38 -10.44
CA GLN A 240 9.04 -11.21 -9.57
C GLN A 240 9.06 -9.91 -10.40
N GLU A 241 9.93 -9.80 -11.39
CA GLU A 241 9.98 -8.66 -12.32
C GLU A 241 8.62 -8.42 -13.01
N LYS A 242 7.89 -9.50 -13.34
CA LYS A 242 6.55 -9.42 -13.94
C LYS A 242 5.41 -9.23 -12.93
N TYR A 243 5.72 -9.06 -11.65
CA TYR A 243 4.77 -8.97 -10.54
C TYR A 243 3.89 -10.22 -10.37
N ASN A 244 4.36 -11.37 -10.79
CA ASN A 244 3.72 -12.66 -10.55
C ASN A 244 4.22 -13.26 -9.22
N ARG A 245 3.90 -12.61 -8.12
CA ARG A 245 4.39 -12.93 -6.77
C ARG A 245 4.11 -14.35 -6.29
N PRO A 246 2.91 -14.94 -6.51
CA PRO A 246 2.67 -16.30 -6.04
C PRO A 246 3.63 -17.31 -6.64
N GLN A 247 3.82 -17.30 -7.96
CA GLN A 247 4.73 -18.22 -8.64
C GLN A 247 6.19 -17.91 -8.35
N SER A 248 6.55 -16.61 -8.25
CA SER A 248 7.89 -16.20 -7.83
C SER A 248 8.27 -16.75 -6.44
N ALA A 249 7.35 -16.70 -5.48
CA ALA A 249 7.56 -17.23 -4.13
C ALA A 249 7.74 -18.76 -4.12
N GLU A 250 7.00 -19.49 -4.97
CA GLU A 250 7.15 -20.95 -5.14
C GLU A 250 8.55 -21.30 -5.66
N GLU A 251 9.04 -20.57 -6.65
CA GLU A 251 10.38 -20.78 -7.23
C GLU A 251 11.49 -20.43 -6.22
N PHE A 252 11.37 -19.32 -5.49
CA PHE A 252 12.33 -18.98 -4.44
C PHE A 252 12.35 -20.01 -3.31
N GLN A 253 11.19 -20.56 -2.95
CA GLN A 253 11.12 -21.64 -1.97
C GLN A 253 11.77 -22.93 -2.49
N ALA A 254 11.62 -23.25 -3.77
CA ALA A 254 12.31 -24.39 -4.40
C ALA A 254 13.84 -24.20 -4.35
N ALA A 255 14.34 -23.01 -4.71
CA ALA A 255 15.76 -22.69 -4.60
C ALA A 255 16.30 -22.86 -3.17
N LEU A 256 15.58 -22.34 -2.14
CA LEU A 256 15.97 -22.48 -0.73
C LEU A 256 15.84 -23.91 -0.21
N THR A 257 14.99 -24.74 -0.79
CA THR A 257 14.88 -26.16 -0.45
C THR A 257 16.13 -26.90 -0.90
N THR A 258 16.70 -26.56 -2.04
CA THR A 258 17.97 -27.11 -2.51
C THR A 258 19.14 -26.49 -1.76
N ASN A 259 19.26 -25.16 -1.72
CA ASN A 259 20.33 -24.41 -1.05
C ASN A 259 19.77 -23.46 0.01
N SER A 260 19.74 -23.90 1.27
CA SER A 260 19.26 -23.09 2.38
C SER A 260 20.16 -21.89 2.74
N GLN A 261 21.34 -21.77 2.13
CA GLN A 261 22.29 -20.66 2.29
C GLN A 261 22.43 -19.83 1.00
N ALA A 262 21.48 -19.90 0.09
CA ALA A 262 21.45 -19.08 -1.12
C ALA A 262 21.14 -17.62 -0.77
N ALA A 263 22.16 -16.84 -0.46
CA ALA A 263 22.02 -15.43 -0.04
C ALA A 263 21.26 -14.55 -1.05
N PRO A 264 21.43 -14.67 -2.39
CA PRO A 264 20.65 -13.89 -3.36
C PRO A 264 19.14 -14.14 -3.29
N VAL A 265 18.72 -15.35 -2.93
CA VAL A 265 17.28 -15.68 -2.79
C VAL A 265 16.65 -14.95 -1.60
N TYR A 266 17.39 -14.85 -0.49
CA TYR A 266 16.93 -14.04 0.65
C TYR A 266 16.78 -12.56 0.29
N VAL A 267 17.68 -12.04 -0.54
CA VAL A 267 17.56 -10.64 -1.04
C VAL A 267 16.30 -10.48 -1.90
N ALA A 268 16.04 -11.37 -2.83
CA ALA A 268 14.85 -11.31 -3.70
C ALA A 268 13.54 -11.41 -2.88
N LEU A 269 13.51 -12.26 -1.86
CA LEU A 269 12.38 -12.31 -0.92
C LEU A 269 12.27 -11.02 -0.10
N ALA A 270 13.39 -10.42 0.31
CA ALA A 270 13.41 -9.15 1.02
C ALA A 270 12.91 -7.99 0.14
N GLU A 271 13.25 -7.97 -1.15
CA GLU A 271 12.72 -7.02 -2.14
C GLU A 271 11.20 -7.17 -2.30
N THR A 272 10.69 -8.41 -2.40
CA THR A 272 9.25 -8.67 -2.40
C THR A 272 8.58 -8.12 -1.14
N ALA A 273 9.21 -8.28 0.02
CA ALA A 273 8.70 -7.74 1.28
C ALA A 273 8.68 -6.18 1.27
N VAL A 274 9.69 -5.52 0.69
CA VAL A 274 9.67 -4.05 0.49
C VAL A 274 8.50 -3.62 -0.38
N GLU A 275 8.23 -4.32 -1.47
CA GLU A 275 7.12 -3.99 -2.37
C GLU A 275 5.75 -4.04 -1.68
N ILE A 276 5.57 -4.95 -0.73
CA ILE A 276 4.35 -5.05 0.09
C ILE A 276 4.47 -4.30 1.43
N ARG A 277 5.52 -3.51 1.60
CA ARG A 277 5.83 -2.71 2.77
C ARG A 277 6.04 -3.51 4.07
N GLU A 278 6.51 -4.77 3.93
CA GLU A 278 6.94 -5.62 5.06
C GLU A 278 8.39 -5.36 5.44
N PHE A 279 8.66 -4.14 5.92
CA PHE A 279 10.03 -3.69 6.18
C PHE A 279 10.74 -4.49 7.29
N ASP A 280 10.02 -4.93 8.32
CA ASP A 280 10.57 -5.79 9.38
C ASP A 280 11.00 -7.15 8.77
N THR A 281 10.09 -7.79 8.02
CA THR A 281 10.37 -9.04 7.31
C THR A 281 11.52 -8.88 6.31
N SER A 282 11.54 -7.77 5.57
CA SER A 282 12.63 -7.45 4.64
C SER A 282 13.97 -7.33 5.38
N SER A 283 14.00 -6.64 6.52
CA SER A 283 15.22 -6.49 7.34
C SER A 283 15.72 -7.82 7.87
N GLU A 284 14.83 -8.69 8.37
CA GLU A 284 15.20 -10.03 8.85
C GLU A 284 15.78 -10.92 7.73
N LEU A 285 15.18 -10.88 6.54
CA LEU A 285 15.68 -11.64 5.38
C LEU A 285 17.04 -11.09 4.91
N LEU A 286 17.18 -9.78 4.90
CA LEU A 286 18.41 -9.10 4.53
C LEU A 286 19.55 -9.40 5.51
N GLU A 287 19.28 -9.44 6.82
CA GLU A 287 20.25 -9.85 7.83
C GLU A 287 20.72 -11.29 7.60
N LYS A 288 19.82 -12.21 7.23
CA LYS A 288 20.21 -13.58 6.85
C LYS A 288 21.14 -13.59 5.65
N ALA A 289 20.81 -12.83 4.59
CA ALA A 289 21.66 -12.73 3.40
C ALA A 289 23.06 -12.19 3.73
N LEU A 290 23.14 -11.09 4.49
CA LEU A 290 24.40 -10.45 4.88
C LEU A 290 25.21 -11.28 5.88
N LYS A 291 24.56 -12.14 6.67
CA LYS A 291 25.25 -13.11 7.54
C LYS A 291 25.95 -14.20 6.74
N ILE A 292 25.36 -14.62 5.64
CA ILE A 292 25.93 -15.62 4.72
C ILE A 292 27.05 -14.97 3.89
N ASN A 293 26.70 -13.85 3.24
CA ASN A 293 27.63 -13.10 2.39
C ASN A 293 27.60 -11.60 2.73
N PRO A 294 28.52 -11.12 3.57
CA PRO A 294 28.55 -9.71 3.99
C PRO A 294 28.96 -8.73 2.87
N ARG A 295 29.42 -9.25 1.73
CA ARG A 295 29.83 -8.47 0.56
C ARG A 295 28.88 -8.63 -0.64
N LEU A 296 27.74 -9.28 -0.46
CA LEU A 296 26.75 -9.41 -1.52
C LEU A 296 26.22 -8.03 -1.91
N LEU A 297 26.55 -7.61 -3.14
CA LEU A 297 26.25 -6.25 -3.61
C LEU A 297 24.74 -5.95 -3.56
N SER A 298 23.89 -6.86 -4.04
CA SER A 298 22.43 -6.68 -4.01
C SER A 298 21.91 -6.50 -2.58
N ALA A 299 22.47 -7.21 -1.60
CA ALA A 299 22.09 -7.06 -0.21
C ALA A 299 22.52 -5.69 0.38
N LEU A 300 23.71 -5.20 0.03
CA LEU A 300 24.17 -3.86 0.44
C LEU A 300 23.32 -2.76 -0.20
N LEU A 301 22.92 -2.92 -1.46
CA LEU A 301 22.04 -1.97 -2.15
C LEU A 301 20.66 -1.92 -1.50
N LEU A 302 20.04 -3.08 -1.24
CA LEU A 302 18.74 -3.15 -0.57
C LEU A 302 18.79 -2.59 0.86
N LYS A 303 19.89 -2.81 1.59
CA LYS A 303 20.13 -2.20 2.90
C LYS A 303 20.15 -0.68 2.80
N CYS A 304 20.86 -0.15 1.82
CA CYS A 304 20.86 1.29 1.55
C CYS A 304 19.45 1.80 1.23
N ASP A 305 18.67 1.08 0.42
CA ASP A 305 17.31 1.46 0.07
C ASP A 305 16.40 1.51 1.30
N LEU A 306 16.48 0.54 2.21
CA LEU A 306 15.76 0.55 3.48
C LEU A 306 16.16 1.73 4.38
N GLU A 307 17.44 2.05 4.45
CA GLU A 307 17.96 3.20 5.21
C GLU A 307 17.47 4.53 4.58
N LEU A 308 17.42 4.64 3.24
CA LEU A 308 16.84 5.78 2.53
C LEU A 308 15.34 5.90 2.79
N ILE A 309 14.60 4.78 2.74
CA ILE A 309 13.17 4.72 3.05
C ILE A 309 12.89 5.27 4.45
N ASN A 310 13.69 4.86 5.42
CA ASN A 310 13.57 5.27 6.82
C ASN A 310 14.14 6.68 7.11
N GLY A 311 14.60 7.42 6.10
CA GLY A 311 15.17 8.77 6.28
C GLY A 311 16.56 8.79 6.91
N GLN A 312 17.23 7.65 7.04
CA GLN A 312 18.56 7.49 7.66
C GLN A 312 19.70 7.80 6.66
N TYR A 313 19.60 8.95 5.99
CA TYR A 313 20.50 9.32 4.88
C TYR A 313 22.00 9.26 5.19
N PRO A 314 22.49 9.71 6.39
CA PRO A 314 23.89 9.56 6.75
C PRO A 314 24.32 8.11 6.90
N GLN A 315 23.44 7.22 7.36
CA GLN A 315 23.71 5.79 7.48
C GLN A 315 23.71 5.13 6.09
N ALA A 316 22.74 5.45 5.24
CA ALA A 316 22.70 5.01 3.85
C ALA A 316 23.99 5.34 3.10
N LEU A 317 24.56 6.53 3.33
CA LEU A 317 25.84 6.92 2.72
C LEU A 317 27.01 6.05 3.21
N LYS A 318 26.99 5.58 4.47
CA LYS A 318 28.00 4.62 4.97
C LYS A 318 27.82 3.24 4.32
N THR A 319 26.58 2.78 4.17
CA THR A 319 26.27 1.52 3.49
C THR A 319 26.68 1.57 2.02
N VAL A 320 26.47 2.71 1.33
CA VAL A 320 27.02 2.93 -0.01
C VAL A 320 28.52 2.79 -0.04
N ALA A 321 29.24 3.34 0.94
CA ALA A 321 30.70 3.21 0.99
C ALA A 321 31.18 1.75 1.16
N GLU A 322 30.39 0.88 1.79
CA GLU A 322 30.67 -0.57 1.80
C GLU A 322 30.39 -1.21 0.44
N ALA A 323 29.31 -0.81 -0.24
CA ALA A 323 29.01 -1.27 -1.60
C ALA A 323 30.09 -0.83 -2.61
N GLU A 324 30.63 0.38 -2.47
CA GLU A 324 31.76 0.87 -3.29
C GLU A 324 33.04 0.03 -3.13
N LYS A 325 33.26 -0.60 -1.97
CA LYS A 325 34.39 -1.54 -1.80
C LYS A 325 34.20 -2.84 -2.58
N VAL A 326 32.98 -3.14 -3.00
CA VAL A 326 32.67 -4.27 -3.87
C VAL A 326 32.79 -3.82 -5.32
N ASN A 327 32.05 -2.79 -5.74
CA ASN A 327 32.13 -2.23 -7.08
C ASN A 327 31.78 -0.72 -7.07
N ALA A 328 32.80 0.12 -7.09
CA ALA A 328 32.65 1.58 -7.07
C ALA A 328 32.11 2.17 -8.39
N ARG A 329 32.18 1.42 -9.49
CA ARG A 329 31.78 1.86 -10.85
C ARG A 329 30.37 1.40 -11.24
N SER A 330 29.74 0.53 -10.46
CA SER A 330 28.39 0.05 -10.71
C SER A 330 27.39 1.21 -10.76
N GLN A 331 26.63 1.32 -11.85
CA GLN A 331 25.55 2.31 -11.99
C GLN A 331 24.55 2.22 -10.85
N LEU A 332 24.29 1.01 -10.31
CA LEU A 332 23.37 0.80 -9.20
C LEU A 332 23.91 1.39 -7.89
N VAL A 333 25.21 1.25 -7.63
CA VAL A 333 25.88 1.86 -6.45
C VAL A 333 25.89 3.38 -6.60
N LEU A 334 26.25 3.89 -7.76
CA LEU A 334 26.30 5.33 -8.04
C LEU A 334 24.91 5.98 -7.94
N ALA A 335 23.84 5.28 -8.31
CA ALA A 335 22.46 5.76 -8.14
C ALA A 335 22.08 5.95 -6.67
N ARG A 336 22.43 5.00 -5.78
CA ARG A 336 22.21 5.13 -4.32
C ARG A 336 23.04 6.26 -3.73
N LYS A 337 24.31 6.38 -4.16
CA LYS A 337 25.19 7.50 -3.76
C LYS A 337 24.61 8.85 -4.16
N ALA A 338 24.09 8.95 -5.40
CA ALA A 338 23.43 10.14 -5.91
C ALA A 338 22.15 10.46 -5.12
N ALA A 339 21.32 9.44 -4.82
CA ALA A 339 20.13 9.62 -3.99
C ALA A 339 20.48 10.16 -2.59
N CYS A 340 21.52 9.61 -1.94
CA CYS A 340 22.01 10.13 -0.67
C CYS A 340 22.43 11.61 -0.76
N PHE A 341 23.15 11.98 -1.79
CA PHE A 341 23.56 13.38 -2.00
C PHE A 341 22.37 14.30 -2.22
N LEU A 342 21.42 13.90 -3.06
CA LEU A 342 20.22 14.71 -3.35
C LEU A 342 19.33 14.89 -2.12
N LEU A 343 19.17 13.85 -1.31
CA LEU A 343 18.35 13.91 -0.11
C LEU A 343 19.02 14.65 1.05
N LEU A 344 20.36 14.71 1.09
CA LEU A 344 21.12 15.47 2.08
C LEU A 344 21.33 16.94 1.69
N ASP A 345 21.64 17.21 0.39
CA ASP A 345 22.07 18.54 -0.05
C ASP A 345 20.93 19.34 -0.75
N GLY A 346 19.84 18.64 -1.09
CA GLY A 346 18.70 19.19 -1.83
C GLY A 346 18.63 18.70 -3.27
N VAL A 347 17.39 18.52 -3.74
CA VAL A 347 17.10 18.06 -5.11
C VAL A 347 17.11 19.27 -6.05
N PRO A 348 17.93 19.28 -7.12
CA PRO A 348 17.96 20.37 -8.09
C PRO A 348 16.66 20.40 -8.92
N THR A 349 16.39 21.54 -9.51
CA THR A 349 15.32 21.67 -10.50
C THR A 349 15.68 20.95 -11.80
N THR A 350 14.67 20.55 -12.57
CA THR A 350 14.87 19.88 -13.86
C THR A 350 15.62 20.77 -14.86
N ASP A 351 15.45 22.10 -14.76
CA ASP A 351 16.15 23.06 -15.63
C ASP A 351 17.65 23.14 -15.34
N GLU A 352 18.06 22.93 -14.09
CA GLU A 352 19.48 22.84 -13.71
C GLU A 352 20.15 21.56 -14.22
N LEU A 353 19.37 20.51 -14.52
CA LEU A 353 19.87 19.22 -14.98
C LEU A 353 19.95 19.09 -16.51
N LYS A 354 19.05 19.75 -17.26
CA LYS A 354 19.02 19.70 -18.72
C LYS A 354 20.40 19.93 -19.36
N PRO A 355 21.21 20.93 -18.95
CA PRO A 355 22.50 21.19 -19.60
C PRO A 355 23.52 20.06 -19.54
N PHE A 356 23.38 19.10 -18.61
CA PHE A 356 24.26 17.92 -18.53
C PHE A 356 24.01 16.93 -19.67
N PHE A 357 22.82 16.94 -20.26
CA PHE A 357 22.38 15.98 -21.27
C PHE A 357 22.21 16.61 -22.66
N ASP A 358 22.04 17.92 -22.76
CA ASP A 358 21.75 18.61 -24.03
C ASP A 358 23.00 19.09 -24.81
N ASN A 359 24.20 19.03 -24.22
CA ASN A 359 25.42 19.53 -24.82
C ASN A 359 26.33 18.42 -25.36
N THR A 360 26.19 18.11 -26.65
CA THR A 360 27.08 17.17 -27.36
C THR A 360 28.44 17.78 -27.76
N GLU A 361 28.64 19.10 -27.68
CA GLU A 361 29.84 19.75 -28.26
C GLU A 361 30.65 20.68 -27.32
N THR A 362 30.18 21.03 -26.15
CA THR A 362 30.94 21.86 -25.23
C THR A 362 31.08 21.24 -23.84
N LYS A 363 32.29 20.74 -23.55
CA LYS A 363 32.75 20.31 -22.19
C LYS A 363 32.85 21.50 -21.20
N THR A 364 32.00 22.50 -21.31
CA THR A 364 31.94 23.58 -20.35
C THR A 364 31.06 23.19 -19.19
N LYS A 365 31.66 23.07 -17.99
CA LYS A 365 30.94 22.91 -16.73
C LYS A 365 29.77 23.91 -16.69
N PRO A 366 28.54 23.45 -16.40
CA PRO A 366 27.42 24.37 -16.17
C PRO A 366 27.79 25.43 -15.13
N ALA A 367 27.45 26.69 -15.37
CA ALA A 367 27.75 27.81 -14.48
C ALA A 367 26.84 27.82 -13.24
N GLY A 368 26.87 26.74 -12.45
CA GLY A 368 26.14 26.59 -11.19
C GLY A 368 27.07 26.19 -10.04
N LYS A 369 26.62 26.31 -8.79
CA LYS A 369 27.36 25.79 -7.63
C LYS A 369 27.60 24.29 -7.83
N SER A 370 28.89 23.87 -7.87
CA SER A 370 29.26 22.46 -7.90
C SER A 370 28.74 21.77 -6.64
N SER A 371 27.76 20.87 -6.78
CA SER A 371 27.30 19.98 -5.71
C SER A 371 27.98 18.62 -5.83
N ARG A 372 27.96 17.83 -4.75
CA ARG A 372 28.45 16.43 -4.79
C ARG A 372 27.78 15.61 -5.88
N PHE A 373 26.46 15.82 -6.07
CA PHE A 373 25.68 15.16 -7.11
C PHE A 373 26.11 15.57 -8.53
N THR A 374 26.27 16.88 -8.80
CA THR A 374 26.67 17.35 -10.15
C THR A 374 28.07 16.90 -10.52
N GLN A 375 28.97 16.78 -9.57
CA GLN A 375 30.29 16.21 -9.81
C GLN A 375 30.20 14.72 -10.17
N LEU A 376 29.47 13.92 -9.37
CA LEU A 376 29.25 12.49 -9.65
C LEU A 376 28.61 12.28 -11.04
N LEU A 377 27.62 13.07 -11.39
CA LEU A 377 26.96 12.98 -12.71
C LEU A 377 27.93 13.32 -13.85
N THR A 378 28.79 14.33 -13.66
CA THR A 378 29.81 14.71 -14.66
C THR A 378 30.81 13.57 -14.87
N ASP A 379 31.30 12.96 -13.77
CA ASP A 379 32.28 11.88 -13.85
C ASP A 379 31.66 10.63 -14.51
N LEU A 380 30.42 10.29 -14.15
CA LEU A 380 29.68 9.18 -14.76
C LEU A 380 29.46 9.40 -16.28
N LEU A 381 29.03 10.59 -16.69
CA LEU A 381 28.78 10.89 -18.11
C LEU A 381 30.08 10.90 -18.94
N ALA A 382 31.23 11.11 -18.29
CA ALA A 382 32.53 11.00 -18.99
C ALA A 382 32.91 9.54 -19.29
N GLU A 383 32.49 8.58 -18.46
CA GLU A 383 32.75 7.15 -18.65
C GLU A 383 31.62 6.46 -19.45
N ASN A 384 30.38 6.80 -19.15
CA ASN A 384 29.18 6.25 -19.79
C ASN A 384 28.29 7.39 -20.31
N PRO A 385 28.23 7.64 -21.64
CA PRO A 385 27.38 8.69 -22.18
C PRO A 385 25.87 8.36 -22.19
N LYS A 386 25.50 7.09 -21.94
CA LYS A 386 24.12 6.61 -21.91
C LYS A 386 23.81 5.85 -20.60
N PRO A 387 23.91 6.50 -19.41
CA PRO A 387 23.79 5.83 -18.11
C PRO A 387 22.34 5.60 -17.73
N GLY A 388 21.60 4.86 -18.56
CA GLY A 388 20.16 4.65 -18.38
C GLY A 388 19.80 3.89 -17.10
N TYR A 389 20.59 2.89 -16.71
CA TYR A 389 20.35 2.16 -15.45
C TYR A 389 20.54 3.05 -14.22
N PHE A 390 21.55 3.91 -14.21
CA PHE A 390 21.74 4.89 -13.16
C PHE A 390 20.53 5.83 -13.02
N LEU A 391 20.09 6.41 -14.15
CA LEU A 391 18.96 7.35 -14.14
C LEU A 391 17.66 6.67 -13.75
N PHE A 392 17.44 5.44 -14.21
CA PHE A 392 16.24 4.68 -13.88
C PHE A 392 16.16 4.35 -12.40
N GLU A 393 17.24 3.83 -11.83
CA GLU A 393 17.31 3.52 -10.40
C GLU A 393 17.20 4.78 -9.54
N LEU A 394 17.89 5.84 -9.90
CA LEU A 394 17.78 7.12 -9.21
C LEU A 394 16.34 7.67 -9.27
N GLY A 395 15.68 7.53 -10.42
CA GLY A 395 14.28 7.87 -10.59
C GLY A 395 13.37 7.10 -9.64
N ASN A 396 13.54 5.77 -9.55
CA ASN A 396 12.79 4.90 -8.63
C ASN A 396 12.97 5.30 -7.16
N LEU A 397 14.20 5.56 -6.73
CA LEU A 397 14.51 5.97 -5.36
C LEU A 397 13.87 7.32 -5.00
N LEU A 398 13.89 8.28 -5.94
CA LEU A 398 13.32 9.60 -5.71
C LEU A 398 11.79 9.61 -5.89
N GLU A 399 11.20 8.76 -6.74
CA GLU A 399 9.75 8.53 -6.78
C GLU A 399 9.26 8.02 -5.43
N PHE A 400 9.96 7.05 -4.84
CA PHE A 400 9.62 6.55 -3.50
C PHE A 400 9.61 7.66 -2.45
N LYS A 401 10.54 8.63 -2.56
CA LYS A 401 10.60 9.83 -1.71
C LYS A 401 9.69 10.95 -2.21
N ARG A 402 8.75 10.65 -3.12
CA ARG A 402 7.77 11.58 -3.70
C ARG A 402 8.38 12.83 -4.37
N GLN A 403 9.62 12.71 -4.85
CA GLN A 403 10.27 13.74 -5.67
C GLN A 403 9.86 13.56 -7.15
N PHE A 404 8.56 13.69 -7.41
CA PHE A 404 7.92 13.29 -8.67
C PHE A 404 8.48 14.01 -9.90
N ALA A 405 8.78 15.30 -9.78
CA ALA A 405 9.35 16.06 -10.90
C ALA A 405 10.73 15.54 -11.32
N PHE A 406 11.58 15.18 -10.36
CA PHE A 406 12.87 14.58 -10.64
C PHE A 406 12.74 13.16 -11.21
N ALA A 407 11.84 12.35 -10.64
CA ALA A 407 11.56 11.00 -11.12
C ALA A 407 11.06 11.01 -12.56
N GLU A 408 10.12 11.90 -12.90
CA GLU A 408 9.63 12.10 -14.27
C GLU A 408 10.80 12.44 -15.22
N PHE A 409 11.63 13.41 -14.82
CA PHE A 409 12.80 13.80 -15.60
C PHE A 409 13.75 12.61 -15.82
N ALA A 410 14.09 11.87 -14.78
CA ALA A 410 14.99 10.73 -14.85
C ALA A 410 14.43 9.63 -15.75
N TYR A 411 13.14 9.29 -15.65
CA TYR A 411 12.51 8.30 -16.54
C TYR A 411 12.44 8.75 -17.99
N LEU A 412 12.12 10.02 -18.25
CA LEU A 412 12.12 10.58 -19.60
C LEU A 412 13.51 10.56 -20.22
N LYS A 413 14.55 10.94 -19.46
CA LYS A 413 15.95 10.88 -19.92
C LYS A 413 16.42 9.45 -20.12
N THR A 414 16.05 8.52 -19.25
CA THR A 414 16.33 7.10 -19.46
C THR A 414 15.72 6.61 -20.77
N ARG A 415 14.44 6.94 -21.02
CA ARG A 415 13.75 6.57 -22.27
C ARG A 415 14.40 7.18 -23.51
N GLU A 416 14.95 8.39 -23.41
CA GLU A 416 15.68 9.06 -24.48
C GLU A 416 17.03 8.38 -24.78
N LEU A 417 17.81 8.08 -23.72
CA LEU A 417 19.17 7.53 -23.83
C LEU A 417 19.17 6.02 -24.12
N MET A 418 18.19 5.30 -23.55
CA MET A 418 18.04 3.85 -23.67
C MET A 418 16.56 3.48 -23.96
N PRO A 419 16.02 3.80 -25.15
CA PRO A 419 14.62 3.59 -25.50
C PRO A 419 14.18 2.12 -25.47
N GLN A 420 15.12 1.19 -25.52
CA GLN A 420 14.88 -0.24 -25.44
C GLN A 420 14.50 -0.72 -24.02
N LEU A 421 14.70 0.08 -22.96
CA LEU A 421 14.29 -0.28 -21.61
C LEU A 421 12.78 -0.10 -21.44
N SER A 422 12.06 -1.18 -21.10
CA SER A 422 10.62 -1.12 -20.83
C SER A 422 10.28 -0.63 -19.41
N GLY A 423 11.19 -0.83 -18.46
CA GLY A 423 11.00 -0.41 -17.06
C GLY A 423 10.66 1.07 -16.88
N PRO A 424 11.42 2.02 -17.47
CA PRO A 424 11.12 3.45 -17.40
C PRO A 424 9.74 3.83 -17.92
N GLN A 425 9.27 3.15 -18.98
CA GLN A 425 7.93 3.34 -19.52
C GLN A 425 6.85 2.92 -18.52
N THR A 426 7.04 1.78 -17.87
CA THR A 426 6.15 1.29 -16.81
C THR A 426 6.12 2.25 -15.62
N SER A 427 7.29 2.62 -15.10
CA SER A 427 7.39 3.54 -13.94
C SER A 427 6.79 4.92 -14.26
N LEU A 428 7.06 5.45 -15.45
CA LEU A 428 6.49 6.72 -15.90
C LEU A 428 4.95 6.68 -15.98
N GLY A 429 4.38 5.60 -16.54
CA GLY A 429 2.93 5.42 -16.57
C GLY A 429 2.31 5.33 -15.19
N MET A 430 2.96 4.65 -14.24
CA MET A 430 2.54 4.59 -12.85
C MET A 430 2.65 5.94 -12.14
N LEU A 431 3.73 6.68 -12.41
CA LEU A 431 3.93 8.03 -11.89
C LEU A 431 2.84 8.98 -12.38
N TYR A 432 2.46 8.91 -13.66
CA TYR A 432 1.38 9.73 -14.22
C TYR A 432 0.02 9.42 -13.56
N MET A 433 -0.25 8.16 -13.20
CA MET A 433 -1.42 7.82 -12.40
C MET A 433 -1.40 8.51 -11.03
N GLN A 434 -0.25 8.53 -10.36
CA GLN A 434 -0.10 9.20 -9.06
C GLN A 434 -0.24 10.73 -9.16
N MET A 435 0.11 11.30 -10.30
CA MET A 435 0.03 12.74 -10.55
C MET A 435 -1.31 13.20 -11.15
N GLY A 436 -2.27 12.29 -11.36
CA GLY A 436 -3.57 12.61 -11.99
C GLY A 436 -3.50 12.94 -13.48
N ARG A 437 -2.38 12.64 -14.14
CA ARG A 437 -2.18 12.87 -15.57
C ARG A 437 -2.67 11.66 -16.37
N THR A 438 -3.98 11.39 -16.29
CA THR A 438 -4.61 10.15 -16.79
C THR A 438 -4.41 9.90 -18.27
N ASP A 439 -4.42 10.95 -19.12
CA ASP A 439 -4.23 10.80 -20.57
C ASP A 439 -2.81 10.31 -20.90
N LEU A 440 -1.80 10.89 -20.22
CA LEU A 440 -0.40 10.47 -20.35
C LEU A 440 -0.18 9.07 -19.75
N ALA A 441 -0.85 8.75 -18.65
CA ALA A 441 -0.81 7.41 -18.06
C ALA A 441 -1.37 6.37 -19.03
N GLN A 442 -2.51 6.66 -19.69
CA GLN A 442 -3.15 5.82 -20.69
C GLN A 442 -2.22 5.51 -21.86
N GLU A 443 -1.65 6.55 -22.47
CA GLU A 443 -0.71 6.41 -23.59
C GLU A 443 0.52 5.58 -23.17
N THR A 444 1.11 5.95 -22.05
CA THR A 444 2.37 5.37 -21.56
C THR A 444 2.19 3.90 -21.15
N LEU A 445 1.11 3.57 -20.41
CA LEU A 445 0.83 2.19 -19.98
C LEU A 445 0.36 1.30 -21.12
N ASN A 446 -0.32 1.85 -22.15
CA ASN A 446 -0.62 1.10 -23.36
C ASN A 446 0.66 0.71 -24.11
N ALA A 447 1.61 1.63 -24.26
CA ALA A 447 2.91 1.33 -24.85
C ALA A 447 3.71 0.32 -24.01
N ALA A 448 3.71 0.46 -22.68
CA ALA A 448 4.36 -0.50 -21.78
C ALA A 448 3.73 -1.91 -21.89
N PHE A 449 2.42 -2.01 -22.00
CA PHE A 449 1.73 -3.29 -22.19
C PHE A 449 2.04 -3.95 -23.54
N GLN A 450 2.17 -3.16 -24.59
CA GLN A 450 2.58 -3.68 -25.92
C GLN A 450 4.00 -4.25 -25.86
N ALA A 451 4.90 -3.59 -25.14
CA ALA A 451 6.27 -4.06 -24.95
C ALA A 451 6.34 -5.31 -24.06
N ASP A 452 5.53 -5.40 -23.03
CA ASP A 452 5.49 -6.52 -22.08
C ASP A 452 4.06 -6.85 -21.61
N PRO A 453 3.34 -7.73 -22.34
CA PRO A 453 1.98 -8.13 -21.99
C PRO A 453 1.87 -8.98 -20.71
N TYR A 454 2.98 -9.56 -20.24
CA TYR A 454 3.00 -10.40 -19.03
C TYR A 454 3.14 -9.60 -17.74
N HIS A 455 3.36 -8.31 -17.82
CA HIS A 455 3.51 -7.44 -16.64
C HIS A 455 2.15 -7.22 -15.95
N VAL A 456 1.89 -7.95 -14.88
CA VAL A 456 0.59 -8.00 -14.18
C VAL A 456 0.13 -6.61 -13.71
N ARG A 457 1.05 -5.81 -13.17
CA ARG A 457 0.76 -4.47 -12.64
C ARG A 457 0.31 -3.50 -13.74
N VAL A 458 0.97 -3.52 -14.89
CA VAL A 458 0.58 -2.71 -16.07
C VAL A 458 -0.81 -3.13 -16.55
N SER A 459 -1.06 -4.44 -16.65
CA SER A 459 -2.37 -4.98 -17.04
C SER A 459 -3.49 -4.51 -16.10
N ASN A 460 -3.26 -4.55 -14.78
CA ASN A 460 -4.25 -4.12 -13.80
C ASN A 460 -4.49 -2.60 -13.87
N MET A 461 -3.44 -1.80 -14.05
CA MET A 461 -3.59 -0.35 -14.13
C MET A 461 -4.37 0.10 -15.37
N ARG A 462 -4.18 -0.59 -16.51
CA ARG A 462 -4.99 -0.36 -17.73
C ARG A 462 -6.48 -0.67 -17.51
N LYS A 463 -6.81 -1.66 -16.66
CA LYS A 463 -8.22 -1.90 -16.29
C LYS A 463 -8.81 -0.73 -15.50
N VAL A 464 -8.03 -0.15 -14.57
CA VAL A 464 -8.44 1.06 -13.84
C VAL A 464 -8.70 2.22 -14.79
N LEU A 465 -7.77 2.48 -15.73
CA LEU A 465 -7.93 3.52 -16.73
C LEU A 465 -9.19 3.30 -17.57
N GLY A 466 -9.48 2.05 -17.98
CA GLY A 466 -10.72 1.72 -18.70
C GLY A 466 -11.99 2.00 -17.88
N VAL A 467 -11.95 1.87 -16.55
CA VAL A 467 -13.05 2.30 -15.68
C VAL A 467 -13.18 3.82 -15.70
N LEU A 468 -12.06 4.55 -15.52
CA LEU A 468 -12.05 6.02 -15.50
C LEU A 468 -12.49 6.65 -16.84
N GLU A 469 -12.24 5.99 -17.97
CA GLU A 469 -12.73 6.42 -19.28
C GLU A 469 -14.27 6.41 -19.38
N SER A 470 -14.93 5.49 -18.67
CA SER A 470 -16.40 5.38 -18.63
C SER A 470 -17.05 6.39 -17.67
N TYR A 471 -16.26 7.04 -16.82
CA TYR A 471 -16.75 7.96 -15.81
C TYR A 471 -17.15 9.32 -16.37
N GLY A 472 -18.16 9.94 -15.77
CA GLY A 472 -18.45 11.35 -15.95
C GLY A 472 -17.36 12.23 -15.33
N SER A 473 -17.24 13.44 -15.81
CA SER A 473 -16.28 14.41 -15.30
C SER A 473 -16.93 15.77 -15.10
N ILE A 474 -16.74 16.36 -13.93
CA ILE A 474 -17.08 17.76 -13.63
C ILE A 474 -15.75 18.48 -13.44
N VAL A 475 -15.57 19.58 -14.18
CA VAL A 475 -14.38 20.43 -14.07
C VAL A 475 -14.83 21.79 -13.50
N THR A 476 -14.27 22.12 -12.35
CA THR A 476 -14.51 23.39 -11.66
C THR A 476 -13.26 24.29 -11.77
N ASP A 477 -13.19 25.37 -11.02
CA ASP A 477 -12.02 26.27 -11.06
C ASP A 477 -10.77 25.58 -10.47
N HIS A 478 -10.91 24.80 -9.40
CA HIS A 478 -9.79 24.19 -8.66
C HIS A 478 -9.78 22.66 -8.72
N PHE A 479 -10.83 22.02 -9.24
CA PHE A 479 -10.99 20.57 -9.13
C PHE A 479 -11.40 19.92 -10.46
N VAL A 480 -11.08 18.61 -10.56
CA VAL A 480 -11.63 17.70 -11.56
C VAL A 480 -12.24 16.53 -10.80
N ILE A 481 -13.55 16.34 -10.87
CA ILE A 481 -14.27 15.26 -10.19
C ILE A 481 -14.67 14.21 -11.21
N ARG A 482 -14.17 12.99 -11.06
CA ARG A 482 -14.53 11.82 -11.87
C ARG A 482 -15.42 10.89 -11.07
N TYR A 483 -16.54 10.47 -11.62
CA TYR A 483 -17.56 9.69 -10.93
C TYR A 483 -18.32 8.77 -11.89
N ASP A 484 -18.92 7.70 -11.36
CA ASP A 484 -19.85 6.89 -12.16
C ASP A 484 -21.07 7.72 -12.57
N SER A 485 -21.20 8.00 -13.87
CA SER A 485 -22.22 8.90 -14.40
C SER A 485 -23.67 8.40 -14.21
N LYS A 486 -23.86 7.12 -13.91
CA LYS A 486 -25.19 6.54 -13.67
C LYS A 486 -25.53 6.48 -12.18
N ALA A 487 -24.58 6.02 -11.37
CA ALA A 487 -24.79 5.77 -9.95
C ALA A 487 -24.54 7.01 -9.07
N ASP A 488 -23.55 7.83 -9.44
CA ASP A 488 -23.05 8.92 -8.58
C ASP A 488 -23.24 10.32 -9.20
N TYR A 489 -24.16 10.48 -10.15
CA TYR A 489 -24.40 11.78 -10.80
C TYR A 489 -24.71 12.89 -9.76
N ILE A 490 -25.68 12.62 -8.86
CA ILE A 490 -26.06 13.58 -7.82
C ILE A 490 -24.88 13.86 -6.88
N LEU A 491 -24.23 12.80 -6.40
CA LEU A 491 -23.08 12.90 -5.53
C LEU A 491 -21.97 13.77 -6.15
N GLY A 492 -21.65 13.52 -7.43
CA GLY A 492 -20.62 14.29 -8.16
C GLY A 492 -20.91 15.79 -8.19
N GLN A 493 -22.17 16.18 -8.39
CA GLN A 493 -22.58 17.60 -8.38
C GLN A 493 -22.39 18.22 -6.99
N TYR A 494 -22.85 17.52 -5.95
CA TYR A 494 -22.69 18.01 -4.56
C TYR A 494 -21.25 18.10 -4.11
N MET A 495 -20.43 17.13 -4.50
CA MET A 495 -18.99 17.16 -4.17
C MET A 495 -18.26 18.32 -4.86
N ALA A 496 -18.59 18.59 -6.13
CA ALA A 496 -18.02 19.71 -6.87
C ALA A 496 -18.37 21.06 -6.23
N ASP A 497 -19.63 21.28 -5.88
CA ASP A 497 -20.07 22.50 -5.21
C ASP A 497 -19.42 22.65 -3.84
N TYR A 498 -19.37 21.58 -3.04
CA TYR A 498 -18.78 21.59 -1.69
C TYR A 498 -17.28 21.86 -1.69
N LEU A 499 -16.54 21.27 -2.60
CA LEU A 499 -15.10 21.46 -2.70
C LEU A 499 -14.77 22.94 -3.02
N GLU A 500 -15.50 23.57 -3.94
CA GLU A 500 -15.32 24.99 -4.23
C GLU A 500 -15.78 25.90 -3.06
N GLU A 501 -16.82 25.51 -2.34
CA GLU A 501 -17.30 26.22 -1.15
C GLU A 501 -16.21 26.30 -0.05
N ILE A 502 -15.52 25.16 0.21
CA ILE A 502 -14.51 25.11 1.29
C ILE A 502 -13.11 25.56 0.86
N TYR A 503 -12.82 25.64 -0.45
CA TYR A 503 -11.48 25.93 -0.96
C TYR A 503 -10.89 27.25 -0.43
N PRO A 504 -11.63 28.39 -0.41
CA PRO A 504 -11.10 29.65 0.14
C PRO A 504 -10.75 29.56 1.64
N GLU A 505 -11.54 28.82 2.43
CA GLU A 505 -11.25 28.57 3.85
C GLU A 505 -9.93 27.78 4.00
N MET A 506 -9.75 26.74 3.18
CA MET A 506 -8.55 25.93 3.19
C MET A 506 -7.29 26.74 2.81
N VAL A 507 -7.38 27.56 1.77
CA VAL A 507 -6.28 28.47 1.38
C VAL A 507 -5.93 29.43 2.52
N ALA A 508 -6.93 30.02 3.18
CA ALA A 508 -6.70 30.90 4.32
C ALA A 508 -6.08 30.17 5.53
N GLN A 509 -6.56 28.94 5.83
CA GLN A 509 -6.08 28.14 6.94
C GLN A 509 -4.61 27.73 6.78
N PHE A 510 -4.23 27.23 5.61
CA PHE A 510 -2.88 26.73 5.35
C PHE A 510 -1.93 27.82 4.83
N GLY A 511 -2.44 28.91 4.30
CA GLY A 511 -1.61 29.96 3.67
C GLY A 511 -0.89 29.43 2.42
N TYR A 512 -1.50 28.49 1.71
CA TYR A 512 -0.97 27.83 0.53
C TYR A 512 -2.07 27.64 -0.50
N GLU A 513 -1.73 27.76 -1.77
CA GLU A 513 -2.63 27.51 -2.90
C GLU A 513 -2.00 26.45 -3.80
N PRO A 514 -2.65 25.31 -4.00
CA PRO A 514 -2.18 24.28 -4.94
C PRO A 514 -2.01 24.83 -6.36
N PRO A 515 -0.90 24.53 -7.06
CA PRO A 515 -0.57 25.17 -8.34
C PRO A 515 -1.43 24.70 -9.52
N GLY A 516 -2.33 23.74 -9.32
CA GLY A 516 -3.18 23.18 -10.37
C GLY A 516 -4.43 22.53 -9.81
N LYS A 517 -5.30 22.07 -10.72
CA LYS A 517 -6.54 21.40 -10.31
C LYS A 517 -6.23 20.05 -9.67
N THR A 518 -6.84 19.79 -8.50
CA THR A 518 -6.79 18.49 -7.85
C THR A 518 -7.83 17.56 -8.45
N GLN A 519 -7.44 16.32 -8.75
CA GLN A 519 -8.35 15.31 -9.27
C GLN A 519 -8.95 14.49 -8.14
N PHE A 520 -10.29 14.39 -8.10
CA PHE A 520 -11.06 13.50 -7.24
C PHE A 520 -11.65 12.37 -8.08
N GLU A 521 -11.43 11.13 -7.66
CA GLU A 521 -11.93 9.92 -8.32
C GLU A 521 -12.85 9.17 -7.36
N ILE A 522 -14.15 9.06 -7.72
CA ILE A 522 -15.18 8.46 -6.88
C ILE A 522 -15.54 7.09 -7.43
N TYR A 523 -15.18 6.03 -6.71
CA TYR A 523 -15.38 4.66 -7.13
C TYR A 523 -16.64 4.07 -6.52
N HIS A 524 -17.66 3.83 -7.34
CA HIS A 524 -18.92 3.25 -6.91
C HIS A 524 -18.82 1.76 -6.62
N ASP A 525 -18.10 1.00 -7.44
CA ASP A 525 -17.89 -0.43 -7.21
C ASP A 525 -16.55 -0.70 -6.52
N ALA A 526 -16.53 -0.57 -5.18
CA ALA A 526 -15.38 -0.89 -4.35
C ALA A 526 -15.03 -2.40 -4.35
N LYS A 527 -15.92 -3.29 -4.83
CA LYS A 527 -15.69 -4.73 -4.96
C LYS A 527 -15.19 -5.12 -6.35
N GLY A 528 -15.26 -4.21 -7.31
CA GLY A 528 -14.70 -4.41 -8.64
C GLY A 528 -13.18 -4.57 -8.56
N LEU A 529 -12.65 -5.58 -9.24
CA LEU A 529 -11.24 -6.04 -9.19
C LEU A 529 -10.19 -4.94 -9.42
N SER A 530 -10.54 -3.80 -9.99
CA SER A 530 -9.56 -2.83 -10.48
C SER A 530 -9.45 -1.58 -9.61
N ALA A 531 -10.56 -0.97 -9.20
CA ALA A 531 -10.54 0.31 -8.53
C ALA A 531 -10.08 0.21 -7.06
N HIS A 532 -10.67 -0.72 -6.30
CA HIS A 532 -10.28 -0.93 -4.89
C HIS A 532 -8.86 -1.50 -4.77
N GLN A 533 -8.45 -2.42 -5.66
CA GLN A 533 -7.10 -2.97 -5.62
C GLN A 533 -6.05 -1.94 -6.02
N TRP A 534 -6.33 -1.08 -6.98
CA TRP A 534 -5.44 0.03 -7.31
C TRP A 534 -5.31 0.98 -6.13
N PHE A 535 -6.44 1.40 -5.59
CA PHE A 535 -6.53 2.33 -4.48
C PHE A 535 -5.82 1.79 -3.23
N SER A 536 -6.18 0.58 -2.78
CA SER A 536 -5.61 -0.01 -1.55
C SER A 536 -4.17 -0.46 -1.72
N ALA A 537 -3.85 -1.14 -2.83
CA ALA A 537 -2.54 -1.72 -3.02
C ALA A 537 -1.50 -0.70 -3.50
N ARG A 538 -1.94 0.32 -4.21
CA ARG A 538 -1.05 1.25 -4.90
C ARG A 538 -0.86 2.57 -4.16
N MET A 539 -1.95 3.16 -3.68
CA MET A 539 -1.90 4.43 -2.97
C MET A 539 -1.41 4.27 -1.52
N ILE A 540 -1.86 3.20 -0.84
CA ILE A 540 -1.64 3.00 0.58
C ILE A 540 -0.67 1.84 0.85
N GLY A 541 -0.52 0.91 -0.10
CA GLY A 541 0.29 -0.29 0.07
C GLY A 541 -0.34 -1.36 0.98
N LEU A 542 -1.61 -1.23 1.34
CA LEU A 542 -2.31 -2.05 2.33
C LEU A 542 -3.57 -2.69 1.72
N PRO A 543 -3.44 -3.72 0.87
CA PRO A 543 -4.56 -4.31 0.15
C PRO A 543 -5.63 -4.96 1.03
N TRP A 544 -5.33 -5.18 2.32
CA TRP A 544 -6.25 -5.78 3.30
C TRP A 544 -7.00 -4.76 4.17
N ILE A 545 -6.62 -3.48 4.14
CA ILE A 545 -7.32 -2.44 4.89
C ILE A 545 -8.33 -1.76 3.97
N GLN A 546 -9.60 -1.80 4.35
CA GLN A 546 -10.64 -1.03 3.69
C GLN A 546 -10.51 0.42 4.15
N THR A 547 -10.04 1.29 3.27
CA THR A 547 -10.07 2.73 3.49
C THR A 547 -11.18 3.35 2.67
N ILE A 548 -11.75 4.44 3.17
CA ILE A 548 -12.80 5.20 2.51
C ILE A 548 -12.18 6.16 1.49
N GLY A 549 -11.04 6.74 1.83
CA GLY A 549 -10.32 7.68 0.99
C GLY A 549 -8.80 7.54 1.08
N ALA A 550 -8.07 8.09 0.13
CA ALA A 550 -6.63 8.32 0.20
C ALA A 550 -6.18 9.37 -0.83
N SER A 551 -5.10 10.07 -0.49
CA SER A 551 -4.54 11.14 -1.32
C SER A 551 -3.07 10.91 -1.65
N THR A 552 -2.69 11.18 -2.91
CA THR A 552 -1.29 11.30 -3.32
C THR A 552 -0.76 12.73 -3.15
N GLY A 553 -1.61 13.67 -2.80
CA GLY A 553 -1.35 15.11 -2.90
C GLY A 553 -1.80 15.73 -4.24
N ALA A 554 -1.87 14.96 -5.31
CA ALA A 554 -2.35 15.40 -6.63
C ALA A 554 -3.69 14.76 -7.02
N VAL A 555 -3.90 13.53 -6.61
CA VAL A 555 -5.12 12.75 -6.81
C VAL A 555 -5.67 12.33 -5.46
N VAL A 556 -6.98 12.43 -5.32
CA VAL A 556 -7.76 11.89 -4.21
C VAL A 556 -8.68 10.80 -4.77
N ALA A 557 -8.59 9.60 -4.25
CA ALA A 557 -9.50 8.52 -4.60
C ALA A 557 -10.39 8.18 -3.41
N LEU A 558 -11.70 8.02 -3.66
CA LEU A 558 -12.73 7.83 -2.65
C LEU A 558 -13.66 6.67 -3.04
N THR A 559 -14.09 5.91 -2.03
CA THR A 559 -15.23 5.00 -2.21
C THR A 559 -16.52 5.83 -2.17
N SER A 560 -17.43 5.59 -3.10
CA SER A 560 -18.73 6.24 -3.07
C SER A 560 -19.51 5.84 -1.81
N PRO A 561 -20.05 6.79 -1.02
CA PRO A 561 -20.92 6.49 0.11
C PRO A 561 -22.19 5.75 -0.31
N THR A 562 -22.67 5.96 -1.55
CA THR A 562 -23.87 5.31 -2.09
C THR A 562 -23.67 3.82 -2.39
N ALA A 563 -22.42 3.36 -2.47
CA ALA A 563 -22.04 1.94 -2.64
C ALA A 563 -21.88 1.19 -1.31
N MET A 564 -21.90 1.88 -0.18
CA MET A 564 -21.70 1.30 1.13
C MET A 564 -23.02 0.86 1.77
N GLN A 565 -22.97 -0.16 2.62
CA GLN A 565 -24.17 -0.61 3.37
C GLN A 565 -24.61 0.45 4.41
N GLU A 566 -23.64 1.11 5.01
CA GLU A 566 -23.86 2.23 5.93
C GLU A 566 -23.22 3.46 5.29
N PRO A 567 -24.02 4.43 4.83
CA PRO A 567 -23.52 5.69 4.30
C PRO A 567 -22.67 6.44 5.35
N PHE A 568 -21.77 7.27 4.89
CA PHE A 568 -20.93 8.09 5.75
C PHE A 568 -20.96 9.55 5.30
N ASN A 569 -20.60 10.47 6.18
CA ASN A 569 -20.51 11.89 5.86
C ASN A 569 -19.38 12.15 4.84
N TRP A 570 -19.74 12.12 3.55
CA TRP A 570 -18.81 12.30 2.44
C TRP A 570 -18.14 13.68 2.44
N ALA A 571 -18.79 14.70 2.95
CA ALA A 571 -18.24 16.06 3.01
C ALA A 571 -17.08 16.16 4.03
N SER A 572 -17.23 15.48 5.17
CA SER A 572 -16.16 15.36 6.17
C SER A 572 -14.95 14.63 5.61
N VAL A 573 -15.17 13.53 4.90
CA VAL A 573 -14.10 12.76 4.23
C VAL A 573 -13.43 13.58 3.13
N LEU A 574 -14.20 14.31 2.31
CA LEU A 574 -13.62 15.19 1.28
C LEU A 574 -12.73 16.27 1.89
N LYS A 575 -13.16 16.90 2.99
CA LYS A 575 -12.36 17.91 3.69
C LYS A 575 -11.08 17.28 4.26
N HIS A 576 -11.17 16.11 4.86
CA HIS A 576 -10.02 15.32 5.33
C HIS A 576 -9.00 15.08 4.22
N GLU A 577 -9.44 14.54 3.09
CA GLU A 577 -8.56 14.26 1.96
C GLU A 577 -7.99 15.53 1.31
N LEU A 578 -8.75 16.62 1.30
CA LEU A 578 -8.28 17.90 0.79
C LEU A 578 -7.16 18.49 1.69
N VAL A 579 -7.20 18.26 3.01
CA VAL A 579 -6.09 18.63 3.90
C VAL A 579 -4.79 17.93 3.48
N HIS A 580 -4.83 16.67 3.09
CA HIS A 580 -3.65 15.98 2.58
C HIS A 580 -3.10 16.63 1.31
N VAL A 581 -3.98 17.08 0.40
CA VAL A 581 -3.53 17.80 -0.81
C VAL A 581 -2.73 19.05 -0.42
N PHE A 582 -3.26 19.86 0.48
CA PHE A 582 -2.59 21.09 0.93
C PHE A 582 -1.27 20.80 1.65
N THR A 583 -1.30 19.95 2.65
CA THR A 583 -0.16 19.68 3.53
C THR A 583 0.99 18.97 2.83
N LEU A 584 0.68 18.00 1.96
CA LEU A 584 1.69 17.27 1.19
C LEU A 584 2.38 18.18 0.17
N GLN A 585 1.61 18.97 -0.60
CA GLN A 585 2.18 19.84 -1.60
C GLN A 585 2.95 21.01 -0.97
N GLN A 586 2.39 21.66 0.05
CA GLN A 586 3.03 22.77 0.76
C GLN A 586 4.39 22.40 1.32
N THR A 587 4.51 21.23 1.90
CA THR A 587 5.75 20.73 2.49
C THR A 587 6.65 20.00 1.50
N LYS A 588 6.28 19.95 0.22
CA LYS A 588 7.00 19.14 -0.81
C LYS A 588 7.19 17.69 -0.35
N TYR A 589 6.15 17.12 0.24
CA TYR A 589 6.09 15.76 0.77
C TYR A 589 7.06 15.45 1.92
N LYS A 590 7.58 16.45 2.63
CA LYS A 590 8.45 16.26 3.80
C LYS A 590 7.67 16.08 5.10
N ILE A 591 6.39 16.42 5.14
CA ILE A 591 5.53 16.26 6.32
C ILE A 591 5.46 14.78 6.72
N PRO A 592 5.65 14.42 8.01
CA PRO A 592 5.45 13.06 8.46
C PRO A 592 3.97 12.65 8.38
N HIS A 593 3.71 11.36 8.17
CA HIS A 593 2.37 10.84 7.96
C HIS A 593 1.45 11.12 9.16
N TRP A 594 1.94 10.88 10.37
CA TRP A 594 1.17 11.14 11.58
C TRP A 594 0.69 12.60 11.69
N PHE A 595 1.47 13.56 11.21
CA PHE A 595 1.10 14.97 11.35
C PHE A 595 0.12 15.44 10.27
N THR A 596 0.24 14.96 9.04
CA THR A 596 -0.79 15.24 8.04
C THR A 596 -2.13 14.60 8.42
N GLU A 597 -2.14 13.41 9.02
CA GLU A 597 -3.35 12.78 9.58
C GLU A 597 -3.90 13.56 10.78
N ALA A 598 -3.04 14.05 11.66
CA ALA A 598 -3.45 14.89 12.78
C ALA A 598 -4.22 16.13 12.32
N LEU A 599 -3.71 16.81 11.28
CA LEU A 599 -4.36 17.97 10.68
C LEU A 599 -5.67 17.59 9.96
N ALA A 600 -5.69 16.47 9.26
CA ALA A 600 -6.84 16.00 8.51
C ALA A 600 -7.99 15.59 9.43
N VAL A 601 -7.77 14.74 10.42
CA VAL A 601 -8.81 14.32 11.38
C VAL A 601 -9.33 15.51 12.19
N ARG A 602 -8.44 16.44 12.58
CA ARG A 602 -8.87 17.65 13.27
C ARG A 602 -9.78 18.54 12.41
N SER A 603 -9.56 18.57 11.09
CA SER A 603 -10.36 19.38 10.15
C SER A 603 -11.79 18.87 9.97
N GLU A 604 -12.06 17.62 10.29
CA GLU A 604 -13.40 17.02 10.26
C GLU A 604 -14.36 17.73 11.23
N ASN A 605 -13.82 18.38 12.25
CA ASN A 605 -14.55 19.15 13.26
C ASN A 605 -15.67 18.34 13.98
N SER A 606 -15.45 17.04 14.13
CA SER A 606 -16.33 16.11 14.83
C SER A 606 -15.79 15.76 16.21
N ALA A 607 -16.64 15.26 17.10
CA ALA A 607 -16.17 14.69 18.35
C ALA A 607 -15.31 13.47 18.11
N ARG A 608 -14.39 13.22 19.04
CA ARG A 608 -13.54 12.02 18.99
C ARG A 608 -14.39 10.75 18.96
N PRO A 609 -14.21 9.85 17.98
CA PRO A 609 -14.98 8.61 17.85
C PRO A 609 -14.93 7.74 19.12
N GLN A 610 -16.03 7.08 19.45
CA GLN A 610 -16.11 6.22 20.64
C GLN A 610 -15.05 5.12 20.66
N LYS A 611 -14.75 4.53 19.49
CA LYS A 611 -13.67 3.54 19.34
C LYS A 611 -12.29 4.07 19.75
N PHE A 612 -12.02 5.38 19.60
CA PHE A 612 -10.78 5.99 20.06
C PHE A 612 -10.73 6.08 21.59
N ASN A 613 -11.86 6.41 22.22
CA ASN A 613 -11.97 6.42 23.68
C ASN A 613 -11.72 5.02 24.27
N GLN A 614 -12.28 3.98 23.65
CA GLN A 614 -12.04 2.58 24.01
C GLN A 614 -10.54 2.24 23.94
N LEU A 615 -9.89 2.55 22.81
CA LEU A 615 -8.45 2.29 22.62
C LEU A 615 -7.57 3.04 23.64
N LEU A 616 -7.93 4.27 24.01
CA LEU A 616 -7.22 5.02 25.05
C LEU A 616 -7.27 4.30 26.41
N VAL A 617 -8.45 3.84 26.81
CA VAL A 617 -8.64 3.12 28.08
C VAL A 617 -7.92 1.76 28.09
N GLU A 618 -7.83 1.10 26.95
CA GLU A 618 -7.13 -0.19 26.81
C GLU A 618 -5.60 -0.06 26.84
N ARG A 619 -5.03 0.93 26.16
CA ARG A 619 -3.60 1.00 25.86
C ARG A 619 -2.81 1.95 26.75
N VAL A 620 -3.35 3.14 27.03
CA VAL A 620 -2.61 4.16 27.79
C VAL A 620 -2.21 3.71 29.20
N PRO A 621 -3.08 2.98 29.98
CA PRO A 621 -2.67 2.46 31.29
C PRO A 621 -1.56 1.42 31.23
N LYS A 622 -1.45 0.68 30.10
CA LYS A 622 -0.38 -0.32 29.88
C LYS A 622 0.90 0.31 29.32
N ASN A 623 0.90 1.62 29.12
CA ASN A 623 1.98 2.37 28.48
C ASN A 623 2.28 1.90 27.04
N GLU A 624 1.26 1.39 26.34
CA GLU A 624 1.29 1.00 24.91
C GLU A 624 1.01 2.24 24.05
N ILE A 625 1.87 3.24 24.13
CA ILE A 625 1.79 4.53 23.43
C ILE A 625 2.95 4.59 22.44
N TYR A 626 2.66 4.91 21.20
CA TYR A 626 3.71 5.08 20.17
C TYR A 626 4.46 6.40 20.37
N SER A 627 5.79 6.39 20.18
CA SER A 627 6.56 7.59 19.92
C SER A 627 6.18 8.23 18.59
N LEU A 628 6.57 9.48 18.33
CA LEU A 628 6.28 10.14 17.05
C LEU A 628 6.93 9.44 15.87
N ASP A 629 8.12 8.87 16.07
CA ASP A 629 8.84 8.11 15.04
C ASP A 629 8.15 6.76 14.75
N GLU A 630 7.62 6.07 15.78
CA GLU A 630 6.86 4.84 15.61
C GLU A 630 5.51 5.08 14.92
N LEU A 631 4.86 6.23 15.18
CA LEU A 631 3.58 6.58 14.55
C LEU A 631 3.66 6.57 13.02
N ASP A 632 4.72 7.09 12.42
CA ASP A 632 4.91 7.06 10.98
C ASP A 632 4.93 5.62 10.44
N GLY A 633 5.64 4.73 11.13
CA GLY A 633 5.69 3.30 10.80
C GLY A 633 4.33 2.62 10.87
N VAL A 634 3.53 2.96 11.88
CA VAL A 634 2.17 2.38 12.04
C VAL A 634 1.23 2.80 10.92
N PHE A 635 1.30 4.05 10.43
CA PHE A 635 0.48 4.49 9.30
C PHE A 635 0.91 3.82 7.99
N VAL A 636 2.21 3.66 7.79
CA VAL A 636 2.73 2.98 6.59
C VAL A 636 2.36 1.50 6.61
N ARG A 637 2.40 0.86 7.80
CA ARG A 637 2.10 -0.56 7.95
C ARG A 637 1.54 -0.92 9.33
N PRO A 638 0.25 -0.79 9.54
CA PRO A 638 -0.39 -1.23 10.78
C PRO A 638 -0.39 -2.77 10.89
N LYS A 639 -0.05 -3.27 12.07
CA LYS A 639 -0.13 -4.72 12.37
C LYS A 639 -1.59 -5.20 12.51
N SER A 640 -2.53 -4.28 12.75
CA SER A 640 -3.97 -4.54 12.84
C SER A 640 -4.77 -3.26 12.63
N SER A 641 -6.08 -3.39 12.36
CA SER A 641 -6.99 -2.23 12.31
C SER A 641 -7.05 -1.48 13.65
N SER A 642 -6.88 -2.17 14.78
CA SER A 642 -6.80 -1.55 16.11
C SER A 642 -5.55 -0.66 16.23
N ASN A 643 -4.40 -1.11 15.78
CA ASN A 643 -3.16 -0.31 15.77
C ASN A 643 -3.32 0.95 14.91
N TRP A 644 -3.92 0.80 13.74
CA TRP A 644 -4.17 1.91 12.84
C TRP A 644 -5.11 2.96 13.43
N ASN A 645 -6.27 2.51 13.96
CA ASN A 645 -7.21 3.40 14.64
C ASN A 645 -6.58 4.12 15.84
N PHE A 646 -5.68 3.45 16.57
CA PHE A 646 -4.97 4.07 17.69
C PHE A 646 -3.95 5.11 17.23
N ALA A 647 -3.29 4.89 16.10
CA ALA A 647 -2.42 5.89 15.49
C ALA A 647 -3.20 7.16 15.10
N TYR A 648 -4.39 7.03 14.49
CA TYR A 648 -5.28 8.17 14.24
C TYR A 648 -5.68 8.90 15.52
N CYS A 649 -6.05 8.14 16.54
CA CYS A 649 -6.39 8.69 17.86
C CYS A 649 -5.24 9.50 18.47
N GLN A 650 -4.02 8.90 18.45
CA GLN A 650 -2.84 9.57 18.98
C GLN A 650 -2.50 10.83 18.16
N SER A 651 -2.58 10.78 16.85
CA SER A 651 -2.29 11.92 15.97
C SER A 651 -3.24 13.09 16.23
N LEU A 652 -4.55 12.82 16.32
CA LEU A 652 -5.56 13.83 16.68
C LEU A 652 -5.24 14.47 18.05
N LEU A 653 -5.01 13.63 19.07
CA LEU A 653 -4.73 14.13 20.42
C LEU A 653 -3.37 14.82 20.55
N CYS A 654 -2.42 14.49 19.69
CA CYS A 654 -1.15 15.22 19.59
C CYS A 654 -1.37 16.65 19.05
N ALA A 655 -2.22 16.81 18.03
CA ALA A 655 -2.61 18.12 17.54
C ALA A 655 -3.35 18.94 18.60
N ASP A 656 -4.29 18.32 19.33
CA ASP A 656 -4.99 18.97 20.41
C ASP A 656 -4.05 19.38 21.56
N PHE A 657 -3.12 18.51 21.91
CA PHE A 657 -2.06 18.81 22.89
C PHE A 657 -1.21 20.00 22.44
N MET A 658 -0.77 20.04 21.19
CA MET A 658 0.03 21.15 20.66
C MET A 658 -0.67 22.49 20.77
N VAL A 659 -1.96 22.53 20.41
CA VAL A 659 -2.76 23.75 20.55
C VAL A 659 -2.95 24.13 22.02
N ALA A 660 -3.23 23.17 22.89
CA ALA A 660 -3.42 23.41 24.31
C ALA A 660 -2.16 23.89 25.05
N GLU A 661 -0.98 23.38 24.67
CA GLU A 661 0.30 23.65 25.35
C GLU A 661 1.04 24.86 24.75
N PHE A 662 1.00 25.00 23.39
CA PHE A 662 1.83 25.98 22.68
C PHE A 662 1.00 27.07 21.94
N GLY A 663 -0.34 27.02 22.04
CA GLY A 663 -1.26 27.99 21.47
C GLY A 663 -1.74 27.68 20.06
N ASP A 664 -2.68 28.48 19.57
CA ASP A 664 -3.43 28.24 18.32
C ASP A 664 -2.55 28.17 17.06
N ASP A 665 -1.44 28.87 17.03
CA ASP A 665 -0.49 28.87 15.91
C ASP A 665 0.45 27.66 15.88
N ALA A 666 0.44 26.80 16.88
CA ALA A 666 1.40 25.70 17.03
C ALA A 666 1.44 24.77 15.82
N LEU A 667 0.27 24.38 15.31
CA LEU A 667 0.14 23.49 14.14
C LEU A 667 0.68 24.14 12.88
N LYS A 668 0.37 25.43 12.67
CA LYS A 668 0.85 26.18 11.51
C LYS A 668 2.36 26.37 11.54
N LYS A 669 2.93 26.68 12.71
CA LYS A 669 4.39 26.80 12.87
C LYS A 669 5.10 25.49 12.55
N LEU A 670 4.59 24.37 13.06
CA LEU A 670 5.16 23.06 12.82
C LEU A 670 5.05 22.66 11.34
N LEU A 671 3.92 22.93 10.69
CA LEU A 671 3.72 22.67 9.25
C LEU A 671 4.73 23.45 8.40
N LEU A 672 4.93 24.73 8.68
CA LEU A 672 5.90 25.57 7.98
C LEU A 672 7.35 25.10 8.22
N SER A 673 7.67 24.61 9.41
CA SER A 673 8.99 24.07 9.70
C SER A 673 9.28 22.83 8.83
N TYR A 674 8.31 21.96 8.57
CA TYR A 674 8.49 20.82 7.66
C TYR A 674 8.69 21.20 6.19
N GLN A 675 8.31 22.41 5.78
CA GLN A 675 8.63 22.91 4.45
C GLN A 675 10.14 23.06 4.24
N GLU A 676 10.86 23.48 5.28
CA GLU A 676 12.31 23.69 5.28
C GLU A 676 13.07 22.48 5.81
N GLN A 677 12.61 21.92 6.93
CA GLN A 677 13.26 20.85 7.71
C GLN A 677 12.58 19.50 7.43
N GLY A 678 13.37 18.44 7.34
CA GLY A 678 12.84 17.08 7.12
C GLY A 678 12.73 16.21 8.37
N SER A 679 13.10 16.72 9.57
CA SER A 679 13.16 15.95 10.82
C SER A 679 12.18 16.48 11.86
N THR A 680 11.37 15.58 12.43
CA THR A 680 10.42 15.90 13.52
C THR A 680 11.13 16.47 14.74
N ALA A 681 12.30 15.92 15.13
CA ALA A 681 13.08 16.39 16.25
C ALA A 681 13.55 17.84 16.07
N THR A 682 14.04 18.19 14.87
CA THR A 682 14.49 19.55 14.57
C THR A 682 13.28 20.50 14.51
N ALA A 683 12.19 20.09 13.87
CA ALA A 683 10.99 20.91 13.76
C ALA A 683 10.40 21.23 15.15
N ILE A 684 10.34 20.28 16.06
CA ILE A 684 9.88 20.48 17.45
C ILE A 684 10.82 21.44 18.19
N GLN A 685 12.13 21.25 18.06
CA GLN A 685 13.11 22.11 18.73
C GLN A 685 13.00 23.55 18.25
N ASP A 686 12.87 23.76 16.95
CA ASP A 686 12.78 25.12 16.35
C ASP A 686 11.46 25.80 16.67
N CYS A 687 10.34 25.06 16.66
CA CYS A 687 9.02 25.63 16.91
C CYS A 687 8.69 25.86 18.37
N PHE A 688 9.12 24.94 19.25
CA PHE A 688 8.70 24.90 20.65
C PHE A 688 9.83 25.07 21.66
N GLY A 689 11.10 25.06 21.22
CA GLY A 689 12.27 25.27 22.08
C GLY A 689 12.59 24.11 23.02
N ILE A 690 12.02 22.91 22.77
CA ILE A 690 12.21 21.70 23.59
C ILE A 690 12.61 20.52 22.72
N SER A 691 13.27 19.52 23.32
CA SER A 691 13.60 18.29 22.60
C SER A 691 12.34 17.45 22.31
N GLN A 692 12.42 16.58 21.30
CA GLN A 692 11.35 15.62 20.98
C GLN A 692 11.01 14.76 22.20
N GLU A 693 12.01 14.30 22.95
CA GLU A 693 11.81 13.49 24.16
C GLU A 693 10.99 14.23 25.24
N GLU A 694 11.30 15.50 25.50
CA GLU A 694 10.52 16.31 26.45
C GLU A 694 9.10 16.61 25.92
N PHE A 695 8.95 16.80 24.62
CA PHE A 695 7.65 16.95 23.97
C PHE A 695 6.80 15.68 24.17
N GLU A 696 7.34 14.50 23.84
CA GLU A 696 6.64 13.22 23.97
C GLU A 696 6.27 12.93 25.44
N LYS A 697 7.15 13.22 26.37
CA LYS A 697 6.87 13.09 27.80
C LYS A 697 5.67 13.92 28.25
N ARG A 698 5.57 15.21 27.83
CA ARG A 698 4.42 16.08 28.12
C ARG A 698 3.18 15.57 27.41
N TYR A 699 3.29 15.16 26.19
CA TYR A 699 2.19 14.61 25.42
C TYR A 699 1.65 13.31 26.05
N HIS A 700 2.50 12.40 26.49
CA HIS A 700 2.06 11.19 27.21
C HIS A 700 1.35 11.52 28.53
N ALA A 701 1.78 12.54 29.25
CA ALA A 701 1.09 13.03 30.44
C ALA A 701 -0.32 13.57 30.08
N TYR A 702 -0.44 14.29 28.97
CA TYR A 702 -1.73 14.75 28.45
C TYR A 702 -2.65 13.58 28.10
N LEU A 703 -2.16 12.55 27.41
CA LEU A 703 -2.93 11.34 27.10
C LEU A 703 -3.44 10.64 28.36
N LYS A 704 -2.60 10.49 29.39
CA LYS A 704 -2.97 9.90 30.70
C LYS A 704 -4.06 10.70 31.37
N LYS A 705 -4.01 12.05 31.31
CA LYS A 705 -5.04 12.94 31.86
C LYS A 705 -6.37 12.78 31.13
N ILE A 706 -6.38 12.75 29.79
CA ILE A 706 -7.59 12.52 28.98
C ILE A 706 -8.17 11.14 29.30
N THR A 707 -7.35 10.09 29.30
CA THR A 707 -7.81 8.72 29.58
C THR A 707 -8.45 8.60 30.95
N ALA A 708 -7.88 9.22 31.97
CA ALA A 708 -8.43 9.20 33.33
C ALA A 708 -9.81 9.88 33.45
N SER A 709 -10.15 10.77 32.51
CA SER A 709 -11.48 11.41 32.45
C SER A 709 -12.55 10.56 31.77
N LEU A 710 -12.17 9.51 31.05
CA LEU A 710 -13.10 8.64 30.30
C LEU A 710 -13.74 7.62 31.25
N LYS A 711 -15.06 7.74 31.41
CA LYS A 711 -15.87 6.81 32.20
C LYS A 711 -16.77 5.98 31.30
N GLY A 712 -17.08 4.76 31.69
CA GLY A 712 -17.98 3.88 30.94
C GLY A 712 -17.34 3.14 29.76
N TYR A 713 -16.05 3.35 29.54
CA TYR A 713 -15.25 2.51 28.66
C TYR A 713 -14.55 1.48 29.56
N GLN A 714 -14.93 0.22 29.41
CA GLN A 714 -14.21 -0.85 30.09
C GLN A 714 -12.92 -1.09 29.28
N SER A 715 -11.76 -1.22 29.95
CA SER A 715 -10.69 -1.94 29.30
C SER A 715 -11.25 -3.31 28.95
N GLU A 716 -11.14 -3.76 27.71
CA GLU A 716 -11.08 -5.17 27.41
C GLU A 716 -9.79 -5.70 28.05
N GLU A 717 -9.67 -5.54 29.38
CA GLU A 717 -8.73 -6.31 30.17
C GLU A 717 -8.97 -7.71 29.73
N ALA A 718 -7.98 -8.22 29.03
CA ALA A 718 -7.93 -9.48 28.40
C ALA A 718 -9.07 -10.33 28.87
N ASP A 719 -10.15 -10.34 28.10
CA ASP A 719 -11.30 -11.19 28.44
C ASP A 719 -10.63 -12.52 28.69
N LEU A 720 -10.40 -12.81 29.98
CA LEU A 720 -9.76 -14.02 30.43
C LEU A 720 -10.35 -15.13 29.57
N SER A 721 -9.54 -15.92 28.90
CA SER A 721 -10.09 -17.01 28.11
C SER A 721 -11.12 -17.72 29.01
N PHE A 722 -12.21 -18.18 28.44
CA PHE A 722 -13.26 -18.85 29.24
C PHE A 722 -12.66 -19.86 30.20
N ARG A 723 -11.61 -20.56 29.78
CA ARG A 723 -10.89 -21.55 30.62
C ARG A 723 -10.16 -20.91 31.80
N GLU A 724 -9.58 -19.75 31.63
CA GLU A 724 -8.90 -19.01 32.71
C GLU A 724 -9.90 -18.43 33.70
N LEU A 725 -11.00 -17.82 33.19
CA LEU A 725 -12.09 -17.32 34.02
C LEU A 725 -12.75 -18.45 34.84
N GLN A 726 -12.97 -19.62 34.19
CA GLN A 726 -13.48 -20.82 34.86
C GLN A 726 -12.53 -21.26 35.98
N LYS A 727 -11.23 -21.34 35.69
CA LYS A 727 -10.22 -21.76 36.70
C LYS A 727 -10.17 -20.79 37.88
N GLN A 728 -10.26 -19.50 37.65
CA GLN A 728 -10.29 -18.48 38.71
C GLN A 728 -11.59 -18.63 39.54
N TYR A 729 -12.75 -18.77 38.88
CA TYR A 729 -14.01 -19.00 39.55
C TYR A 729 -14.00 -20.30 40.38
N GLU A 730 -13.50 -21.39 39.86
CA GLU A 730 -13.38 -22.68 40.60
C GLU A 730 -12.48 -22.55 41.85
N ALA A 731 -11.43 -21.70 41.76
CA ALA A 731 -10.55 -21.41 42.88
C ALA A 731 -11.16 -20.50 43.95
N ASN A 732 -12.11 -19.60 43.60
CA ASN A 732 -12.75 -18.66 44.49
C ASN A 732 -14.21 -18.41 44.10
N GLN A 733 -15.07 -19.39 44.38
CA GLN A 733 -16.50 -19.35 44.08
C GLN A 733 -17.30 -18.37 44.95
N SER A 734 -16.70 -17.86 46.04
CA SER A 734 -17.33 -16.91 46.95
C SER A 734 -17.15 -15.46 46.53
N ASP A 735 -16.28 -15.16 45.53
CA ASP A 735 -16.12 -13.83 45.02
C ASP A 735 -17.32 -13.46 44.14
N PRO A 736 -18.13 -12.44 44.50
CA PRO A 736 -19.34 -12.10 43.76
C PRO A 736 -19.06 -11.52 42.37
N ASP A 737 -17.94 -10.80 42.19
CA ASP A 737 -17.61 -10.18 40.92
C ASP A 737 -17.11 -11.24 39.92
N LEU A 738 -16.30 -12.17 40.42
CA LEU A 738 -15.80 -13.28 39.61
C LEU A 738 -16.94 -14.23 39.21
N ALA A 739 -17.83 -14.56 40.17
CA ALA A 739 -19.01 -15.40 39.93
C ALA A 739 -20.00 -14.72 38.96
N GLY A 740 -20.22 -13.41 39.08
CA GLY A 740 -21.05 -12.63 38.17
C GLY A 740 -20.50 -12.63 36.75
N LYS A 741 -19.19 -12.33 36.56
CA LYS A 741 -18.51 -12.39 35.28
C LYS A 741 -18.60 -13.79 34.64
N TYR A 742 -18.40 -14.83 35.44
CA TYR A 742 -18.46 -16.20 34.95
C TYR A 742 -19.86 -16.59 34.49
N ALA A 743 -20.90 -16.20 35.27
CA ALA A 743 -22.30 -16.44 34.93
C ALA A 743 -22.67 -15.72 33.61
N TYR A 744 -22.26 -14.47 33.46
CA TYR A 744 -22.50 -13.69 32.24
C TYR A 744 -21.82 -14.31 31.02
N ARG A 745 -20.58 -14.81 31.18
CA ARG A 745 -19.85 -15.52 30.11
C ARG A 745 -20.52 -16.85 29.74
N LEU A 746 -21.00 -17.61 30.70
CA LEU A 746 -21.77 -18.83 30.46
C LEU A 746 -23.05 -18.55 29.66
N LEU A 747 -23.77 -17.46 29.95
CA LEU A 747 -24.92 -17.05 29.15
C LEU A 747 -24.56 -16.79 27.69
N ARG A 748 -23.49 -16.05 27.45
CA ARG A 748 -22.97 -15.79 26.07
C ARG A 748 -22.61 -17.10 25.35
N LEU A 749 -22.15 -18.12 26.08
CA LEU A 749 -21.89 -19.47 25.56
C LEU A 749 -23.15 -20.34 25.47
N ARG A 750 -24.35 -19.76 25.67
CA ARG A 750 -25.66 -20.44 25.64
C ARG A 750 -25.88 -21.50 26.73
N LYS A 751 -25.02 -21.55 27.75
CA LYS A 751 -25.17 -22.43 28.94
C LYS A 751 -26.13 -21.82 29.96
N LYS A 752 -27.38 -21.62 29.51
CA LYS A 752 -28.41 -20.84 30.26
C LYS A 752 -28.70 -21.34 31.66
N GLY A 753 -28.72 -22.67 31.88
CA GLY A 753 -29.02 -23.27 33.17
C GLY A 753 -27.95 -23.00 34.23
N GLU A 754 -26.69 -23.24 33.88
CA GLU A 754 -25.53 -22.96 34.73
C GLU A 754 -25.44 -21.46 35.03
N ALA A 755 -25.57 -20.62 34.00
CA ALA A 755 -25.56 -19.15 34.12
C ALA A 755 -26.63 -18.66 35.11
N ARG A 756 -27.89 -19.14 35.01
CA ARG A 756 -28.99 -18.82 35.89
C ARG A 756 -28.72 -19.23 37.34
N SER A 757 -28.21 -20.46 37.55
CA SER A 757 -27.92 -20.98 38.87
C SER A 757 -26.89 -20.16 39.63
N ILE A 758 -25.77 -19.84 38.95
CA ILE A 758 -24.69 -19.05 39.55
C ILE A 758 -25.14 -17.62 39.80
N ALA A 759 -25.77 -16.97 38.81
CA ALA A 759 -26.20 -15.60 38.94
C ALA A 759 -27.23 -15.40 40.06
N ARG A 760 -28.19 -16.31 40.22
CA ARG A 760 -29.16 -16.28 41.34
C ARG A 760 -28.47 -16.41 42.69
N LYS A 761 -27.55 -17.35 42.84
CA LYS A 761 -26.77 -17.52 44.08
C LYS A 761 -25.99 -16.25 44.45
N VAL A 762 -25.41 -15.56 43.46
CA VAL A 762 -24.73 -14.28 43.67
C VAL A 762 -25.70 -13.22 44.13
N LEU A 763 -26.88 -13.10 43.49
CA LEU A 763 -27.86 -12.06 43.84
C LEU A 763 -28.55 -12.28 45.18
N GLU A 764 -28.62 -13.50 45.70
CA GLU A 764 -29.10 -13.80 47.06
C GLU A 764 -28.26 -13.11 48.13
N THR A 765 -26.95 -13.03 47.93
CA THR A 765 -25.99 -12.45 48.89
C THR A 765 -25.52 -11.04 48.52
N HIS A 766 -25.47 -10.77 47.24
CA HIS A 766 -25.00 -9.51 46.66
C HIS A 766 -25.99 -8.96 45.62
N PRO A 767 -27.13 -8.42 46.02
CA PRO A 767 -28.22 -8.05 45.13
C PRO A 767 -27.91 -6.87 44.19
N THR A 768 -26.79 -6.19 44.38
CA THR A 768 -26.31 -5.07 43.55
C THR A 768 -25.24 -5.48 42.54
N GLN A 769 -24.88 -6.78 42.49
CA GLN A 769 -23.85 -7.24 41.56
C GLN A 769 -24.34 -7.18 40.10
N ALA A 770 -23.73 -6.34 39.28
CA ALA A 770 -24.21 -5.96 37.96
C ALA A 770 -24.29 -7.12 36.95
N GLN A 771 -23.21 -7.89 36.76
CA GLN A 771 -23.17 -8.94 35.75
C GLN A 771 -24.11 -10.11 36.08
N ALA A 772 -24.31 -10.43 37.36
CA ALA A 772 -25.28 -11.42 37.78
C ALA A 772 -26.70 -10.94 37.48
N ALA A 773 -27.02 -9.67 37.79
CA ALA A 773 -28.31 -9.08 37.48
C ALA A 773 -28.57 -9.03 35.96
N LEU A 774 -27.61 -8.60 35.19
CA LEU A 774 -27.67 -8.61 33.71
C LEU A 774 -27.90 -10.03 33.16
N THR A 775 -27.24 -11.04 33.77
CA THR A 775 -27.43 -12.44 33.37
C THR A 775 -28.87 -12.88 33.57
N ILE A 776 -29.46 -12.60 34.71
CA ILE A 776 -30.86 -12.96 34.97
C ILE A 776 -31.80 -12.14 34.12
N ALA A 777 -31.63 -10.82 34.04
CA ALA A 777 -32.46 -9.95 33.21
C ALA A 777 -32.49 -10.37 31.74
N GLN A 778 -31.34 -10.72 31.16
CA GLN A 778 -31.26 -11.22 29.78
C GLN A 778 -31.95 -12.59 29.62
N LEU A 779 -31.91 -13.45 30.63
CA LEU A 779 -32.62 -14.73 30.62
C LEU A 779 -34.16 -14.55 30.72
N GLU A 780 -34.64 -13.57 31.51
CA GLU A 780 -36.08 -13.24 31.55
C GLU A 780 -36.53 -12.57 30.23
N LEU A 781 -35.72 -11.75 29.60
CA LEU A 781 -35.98 -11.21 28.27
C LEU A 781 -36.10 -12.28 27.17
N LEU A 782 -35.36 -13.38 27.29
CA LEU A 782 -35.51 -14.51 26.35
C LEU A 782 -36.87 -15.21 26.52
N SER A 783 -37.56 -15.01 27.64
CA SER A 783 -38.92 -15.48 27.91
C SER A 783 -39.95 -14.36 27.70
N GLU A 784 -39.54 -13.22 27.12
CA GLU A 784 -40.35 -12.02 26.89
C GLU A 784 -40.93 -11.40 28.19
N ASP A 785 -40.38 -11.76 29.35
CA ASP A 785 -40.82 -11.23 30.67
C ASP A 785 -40.06 -9.94 30.99
N LEU A 786 -40.56 -8.81 30.44
CA LEU A 786 -39.97 -7.50 30.61
C LEU A 786 -40.03 -6.97 32.04
N ASP A 787 -41.11 -7.32 32.82
CA ASP A 787 -41.28 -6.85 34.19
C ASP A 787 -40.29 -7.56 35.12
N SER A 788 -40.17 -8.88 35.04
CA SER A 788 -39.19 -9.63 35.82
C SER A 788 -37.74 -9.23 35.49
N ALA A 789 -37.47 -8.95 34.21
CA ALA A 789 -36.16 -8.47 33.79
C ALA A 789 -35.82 -7.10 34.42
N LEU A 790 -36.79 -6.20 34.47
CA LEU A 790 -36.64 -4.87 35.10
C LEU A 790 -36.49 -4.95 36.63
N ASP A 791 -37.26 -5.79 37.27
CA ASP A 791 -37.24 -5.98 38.75
C ASP A 791 -35.83 -6.40 39.21
N VAL A 792 -35.18 -7.30 38.52
CA VAL A 792 -33.82 -7.75 38.87
C VAL A 792 -32.79 -6.61 38.73
N LEU A 793 -33.01 -5.67 37.84
CA LEU A 793 -32.10 -4.53 37.60
C LEU A 793 -32.29 -3.40 38.61
N GLN A 794 -33.39 -3.32 39.36
CA GLN A 794 -33.68 -2.23 40.31
C GLN A 794 -32.60 -2.05 41.40
N LYS A 795 -32.05 -3.13 41.94
CA LYS A 795 -31.02 -3.05 43.00
C LYS A 795 -29.66 -2.54 42.43
N PRO A 796 -29.16 -3.06 41.33
CA PRO A 796 -27.98 -2.48 40.67
C PRO A 796 -28.19 -1.04 40.23
N LEU A 797 -29.38 -0.61 39.82
CA LEU A 797 -29.68 0.77 39.45
C LEU A 797 -29.66 1.72 40.68
N SER A 798 -29.92 1.23 41.88
CA SER A 798 -30.00 2.05 43.09
C SER A 798 -28.62 2.46 43.66
N VAL A 799 -27.52 1.94 43.12
CA VAL A 799 -26.17 2.34 43.58
C VAL A 799 -25.79 3.73 43.05
N LYS A 800 -24.85 4.41 43.72
CA LYS A 800 -24.45 5.78 43.39
C LYS A 800 -23.94 5.92 41.95
N THR A 801 -23.25 4.92 41.41
CA THR A 801 -22.76 4.86 40.06
C THR A 801 -23.11 3.49 39.48
N PRO A 802 -24.30 3.36 38.88
CA PRO A 802 -24.73 2.12 38.26
C PRO A 802 -23.81 1.73 37.10
N ASP A 803 -23.70 0.44 36.87
CA ASP A 803 -22.98 -0.10 35.72
C ASP A 803 -23.65 0.34 34.42
N VAL A 804 -22.83 0.62 33.39
CA VAL A 804 -23.29 1.14 32.11
C VAL A 804 -24.23 0.19 31.38
N ASP A 805 -23.98 -1.12 31.45
CA ASP A 805 -24.81 -2.14 30.79
C ASP A 805 -26.14 -2.31 31.53
N VAL A 806 -26.14 -2.11 32.85
CA VAL A 806 -27.39 -2.11 33.68
C VAL A 806 -28.28 -0.94 33.30
N LEU A 807 -27.72 0.26 33.17
CA LEU A 807 -28.46 1.46 32.72
C LEU A 807 -29.01 1.26 31.30
N SER A 808 -28.18 0.75 30.37
CA SER A 808 -28.56 0.49 29.00
C SER A 808 -29.73 -0.50 28.92
N LEU A 809 -29.62 -1.64 29.60
CA LEU A 809 -30.64 -2.68 29.55
C LEU A 809 -31.94 -2.22 30.15
N ALA A 810 -31.90 -1.58 31.34
CA ALA A 810 -33.09 -1.05 32.00
C ALA A 810 -33.77 0.04 31.17
N GLY A 811 -33.02 0.97 30.64
CA GLY A 811 -33.52 2.01 29.74
C GLY A 811 -34.22 1.43 28.51
N LYS A 812 -33.61 0.46 27.82
CA LYS A 812 -34.20 -0.23 26.66
C LYS A 812 -35.50 -0.96 26.99
N ILE A 813 -35.54 -1.62 28.14
CA ILE A 813 -36.78 -2.30 28.60
C ILE A 813 -37.90 -1.29 28.80
N LEU A 814 -37.63 -0.18 29.48
CA LEU A 814 -38.63 0.86 29.74
C LEU A 814 -39.10 1.54 28.45
N LEU A 815 -38.21 1.82 27.51
CA LEU A 815 -38.61 2.33 26.19
C LEU A 815 -39.51 1.33 25.43
N LYS A 816 -39.18 0.03 25.49
CA LYS A 816 -39.99 -1.02 24.87
C LYS A 816 -41.38 -1.12 25.51
N GLN A 817 -41.46 -0.87 26.79
CA GLN A 817 -42.72 -0.80 27.53
C GLN A 817 -43.46 0.55 27.39
N THR A 818 -42.92 1.50 26.63
CA THR A 818 -43.42 2.88 26.48
C THR A 818 -43.53 3.65 27.82
N LYS A 819 -42.77 3.23 28.88
CA LYS A 819 -42.71 3.87 30.18
C LYS A 819 -41.74 5.05 30.16
N PHE A 820 -42.04 6.09 29.39
CA PHE A 820 -41.13 7.20 29.10
C PHE A 820 -40.77 8.00 30.36
N ASP A 821 -41.71 8.17 31.29
CA ASP A 821 -41.49 8.92 32.55
C ASP A 821 -40.51 8.18 33.49
N GLU A 822 -40.51 6.85 33.48
CA GLU A 822 -39.57 6.02 34.26
C GLU A 822 -38.23 5.90 33.56
N ALA A 823 -38.18 5.90 32.20
CA ALA A 823 -36.98 5.82 31.41
C ALA A 823 -36.14 7.12 31.48
N LEU A 824 -36.78 8.28 31.52
CA LEU A 824 -36.14 9.60 31.47
C LEU A 824 -35.01 9.75 32.52
N PRO A 825 -35.25 9.55 33.84
CA PRO A 825 -34.18 9.72 34.83
C PRO A 825 -33.00 8.74 34.64
N ILE A 826 -33.23 7.57 34.10
CA ILE A 826 -32.18 6.58 33.81
C ILE A 826 -31.29 7.10 32.70
N TYR A 827 -31.87 7.57 31.58
CA TYR A 827 -31.12 8.10 30.45
C TYR A 827 -30.41 9.41 30.78
N GLU A 828 -31.02 10.32 31.61
CA GLU A 828 -30.37 11.55 32.07
C GLU A 828 -29.15 11.23 32.97
N GLN A 829 -29.32 10.31 33.95
CA GLN A 829 -28.22 9.83 34.80
C GLN A 829 -27.10 9.18 33.96
N ALA A 830 -27.46 8.36 32.99
CA ALA A 830 -26.52 7.70 32.13
C ALA A 830 -25.74 8.71 31.30
N HIS A 831 -26.41 9.67 30.67
CA HIS A 831 -25.74 10.75 29.89
C HIS A 831 -24.83 11.62 30.77
N GLN A 832 -25.24 11.93 32.01
CA GLN A 832 -24.40 12.68 32.93
C GLN A 832 -23.15 11.90 33.35
N THR A 833 -23.28 10.58 33.53
CA THR A 833 -22.17 9.73 33.98
C THR A 833 -21.26 9.33 32.83
N TYR A 834 -21.80 9.13 31.63
CA TYR A 834 -21.15 8.61 30.43
C TYR A 834 -21.41 9.49 29.19
N PRO A 835 -20.97 10.75 29.19
CA PRO A 835 -21.40 11.79 28.24
C PRO A 835 -20.98 11.55 26.79
N TYR A 836 -20.02 10.66 26.53
CA TYR A 836 -19.50 10.40 25.19
C TYR A 836 -20.21 9.25 24.46
N GLN A 837 -21.18 8.57 25.09
CA GLN A 837 -21.91 7.48 24.45
C GLN A 837 -23.20 8.02 23.81
N THR A 838 -23.40 7.77 22.54
CA THR A 838 -24.54 8.27 21.72
C THR A 838 -25.86 7.66 22.15
N GLU A 839 -25.84 6.42 22.66
CA GLU A 839 -27.02 5.66 23.11
C GLU A 839 -27.92 6.47 24.06
N TRP A 840 -27.31 7.24 24.97
CA TRP A 840 -28.07 8.03 25.95
C TRP A 840 -28.83 9.16 25.30
N LEU A 841 -28.21 9.86 24.39
CA LEU A 841 -28.84 10.95 23.62
C LEU A 841 -29.91 10.43 22.67
N GLN A 842 -29.70 9.24 22.07
CA GLN A 842 -30.71 8.58 21.23
C GLN A 842 -31.93 8.25 22.03
N GLY A 843 -31.79 7.65 23.22
CA GLY A 843 -32.91 7.35 24.10
C GLY A 843 -33.62 8.62 24.63
N LEU A 844 -32.86 9.66 25.01
CA LEU A 844 -33.44 10.95 25.41
C LEU A 844 -34.19 11.61 24.25
N SER A 845 -33.73 11.53 23.04
CA SER A 845 -34.39 12.09 21.85
C SER A 845 -35.75 11.40 21.62
N ILE A 846 -35.81 10.07 21.74
CA ILE A 846 -37.08 9.31 21.68
C ILE A 846 -38.04 9.75 22.77
N ILE A 847 -37.56 9.84 24.03
CA ILE A 847 -38.38 10.23 25.17
C ILE A 847 -38.91 11.65 25.01
N TYR A 848 -38.03 12.62 24.67
CA TYR A 848 -38.44 14.03 24.50
C TYR A 848 -39.41 14.21 23.32
N GLN A 849 -39.23 13.46 22.24
CA GLN A 849 -40.16 13.48 21.11
C GLN A 849 -41.56 13.00 21.51
N GLN A 850 -41.66 11.89 22.28
CA GLN A 850 -42.90 11.34 22.73
C GLN A 850 -43.60 12.24 23.77
N GLN A 851 -42.81 12.89 24.64
CA GLN A 851 -43.30 13.86 25.61
C GLN A 851 -43.55 15.26 25.02
N LYS A 852 -43.29 15.50 23.72
CA LYS A 852 -43.41 16.81 23.04
C LYS A 852 -42.58 17.91 23.69
N LYS A 853 -41.43 17.56 24.22
CA LYS A 853 -40.46 18.48 24.84
C LYS A 853 -39.50 19.00 23.78
N GLU A 854 -40.01 19.89 22.90
CA GLU A 854 -39.29 20.32 21.68
C GLU A 854 -37.90 20.92 21.94
N LYS A 855 -37.74 21.75 22.97
CA LYS A 855 -36.44 22.38 23.29
C LYS A 855 -35.41 21.37 23.73
N GLN A 856 -35.77 20.43 24.64
CA GLN A 856 -34.87 19.37 25.12
C GLN A 856 -34.54 18.39 24.02
N LEU A 857 -35.48 18.07 23.12
CA LEU A 857 -35.25 17.27 21.94
C LEU A 857 -34.18 17.91 21.04
N GLN A 858 -34.32 19.20 20.73
CA GLN A 858 -33.39 19.93 19.89
C GLN A 858 -31.97 19.95 20.51
N GLU A 859 -31.87 20.24 21.85
CA GLU A 859 -30.58 20.21 22.56
C GLU A 859 -29.92 18.82 22.52
N ALA A 860 -30.71 17.75 22.71
CA ALA A 860 -30.20 16.37 22.62
C ALA A 860 -29.72 16.01 21.22
N LEU A 861 -30.50 16.36 20.18
CA LEU A 861 -30.14 16.12 18.78
C LEU A 861 -28.87 16.87 18.36
N LEU A 862 -28.70 18.13 18.77
CA LEU A 862 -27.50 18.91 18.49
C LEU A 862 -26.23 18.28 19.09
N LYS A 863 -26.35 17.72 20.33
CA LYS A 863 -25.25 16.98 20.94
C LYS A 863 -24.99 15.66 20.24
N LEU A 864 -26.06 14.98 19.81
CA LEU A 864 -25.96 13.69 19.15
C LEU A 864 -25.26 13.78 17.79
N VAL A 865 -25.65 14.74 16.95
CA VAL A 865 -24.98 14.95 15.64
C VAL A 865 -23.53 15.43 15.77
N HIS A 866 -23.17 16.05 16.90
CA HIS A 866 -21.78 16.37 17.20
C HIS A 866 -20.97 15.13 17.57
N LEU A 867 -21.56 14.17 18.32
CA LEU A 867 -20.92 12.91 18.69
C LEU A 867 -20.89 11.91 17.52
N ASP A 868 -21.90 11.94 16.66
CA ASP A 868 -22.00 11.09 15.47
C ASP A 868 -22.35 11.92 14.22
N PRO A 869 -21.36 12.32 13.43
CA PRO A 869 -21.57 13.11 12.22
C PRO A 869 -22.26 12.33 11.08
N ASN A 870 -22.51 11.03 11.26
CA ASN A 870 -23.23 10.18 10.30
C ASN A 870 -24.72 9.98 10.66
N ASP A 871 -25.20 10.55 11.77
CA ASP A 871 -26.60 10.41 12.21
C ASP A 871 -27.53 11.32 11.37
N GLU A 872 -27.83 10.88 10.17
CA GLU A 872 -28.76 11.53 9.24
C GLU A 872 -30.15 11.71 9.85
N THR A 873 -30.65 10.72 10.58
CA THR A 873 -31.97 10.74 11.23
C THR A 873 -32.10 11.94 12.17
N SER A 874 -31.09 12.17 13.00
CA SER A 874 -31.06 13.32 13.91
C SER A 874 -30.98 14.63 13.16
N MET A 875 -30.24 14.71 12.04
CA MET A 875 -30.19 15.91 11.20
C MET A 875 -31.56 16.23 10.58
N LYS A 876 -32.28 15.24 10.08
CA LYS A 876 -33.65 15.41 9.54
C LYS A 876 -34.63 15.86 10.63
N LEU A 877 -34.55 15.31 11.83
CA LEU A 877 -35.36 15.77 12.97
C LEU A 877 -35.06 17.22 13.36
N LEU A 878 -33.81 17.65 13.30
CA LEU A 878 -33.42 19.05 13.51
C LEU A 878 -33.99 19.95 12.42
N MET A 879 -33.88 19.57 11.14
CA MET A 879 -34.47 20.29 10.00
C MET A 879 -35.97 20.52 10.23
N GLU A 880 -36.69 19.47 10.55
CA GLU A 880 -38.15 19.54 10.78
C GLU A 880 -38.51 20.39 12.02
N GLY A 881 -37.70 20.28 13.10
CA GLY A 881 -37.85 21.08 14.31
C GLY A 881 -37.72 22.57 14.05
N TYR A 882 -36.67 22.98 13.36
CA TYR A 882 -36.42 24.39 12.99
C TYR A 882 -37.48 24.89 11.97
N ARG A 883 -37.91 24.04 11.04
CA ARG A 883 -38.99 24.38 10.10
C ARG A 883 -40.29 24.69 10.83
N LYS A 884 -40.69 23.92 11.86
CA LYS A 884 -41.85 24.17 12.69
C LYS A 884 -41.76 25.47 13.52
N GLN A 885 -40.55 25.84 13.95
CA GLN A 885 -40.27 27.07 14.66
C GLN A 885 -40.23 28.32 13.73
N GLY A 886 -40.26 28.12 12.42
CA GLY A 886 -40.13 29.16 11.41
C GLY A 886 -38.71 29.64 11.13
N ASP A 887 -37.68 28.99 11.74
CA ASP A 887 -36.29 29.27 11.45
C ASP A 887 -35.87 28.47 10.20
N LEU A 888 -36.24 29.02 9.04
CA LEU A 888 -36.02 28.38 7.78
C LEU A 888 -34.55 28.29 7.36
N GLU A 889 -33.68 29.19 7.84
CA GLU A 889 -32.24 29.19 7.57
C GLU A 889 -31.57 27.98 8.26
N GLN A 890 -31.87 27.77 9.55
CA GLN A 890 -31.38 26.59 10.27
C GLN A 890 -31.96 25.29 9.70
N ALA A 891 -33.26 25.30 9.30
CA ALA A 891 -33.85 24.16 8.65
C ALA A 891 -33.12 23.80 7.34
N LEU A 892 -32.81 24.80 6.51
CA LEU A 892 -32.04 24.59 5.27
C LEU A 892 -30.67 23.98 5.57
N ARG A 893 -29.95 24.54 6.55
CA ARG A 893 -28.61 24.07 6.95
C ARG A 893 -28.63 22.60 7.40
N TRP A 894 -29.60 22.19 8.22
CA TRP A 894 -29.66 20.80 8.72
C TRP A 894 -30.08 19.83 7.65
N GLY A 895 -30.96 20.21 6.73
CA GLY A 895 -31.31 19.38 5.58
C GLY A 895 -30.11 19.20 4.62
N GLN A 896 -29.32 20.26 4.40
CA GLN A 896 -28.08 20.13 3.64
C GLN A 896 -27.05 19.24 4.37
N ALA A 897 -27.01 19.28 5.70
CA ALA A 897 -26.15 18.38 6.49
C ALA A 897 -26.59 16.93 6.35
N ALA A 898 -27.89 16.64 6.32
CA ALA A 898 -28.42 15.28 6.08
C ALA A 898 -27.99 14.74 4.70
N LEU A 899 -28.05 15.58 3.65
CA LEU A 899 -27.58 15.19 2.31
C LEU A 899 -26.06 14.95 2.23
N ARG A 900 -25.28 15.42 3.23
CA ARG A 900 -23.86 15.06 3.33
C ARG A 900 -23.63 13.62 3.80
N VAL A 901 -24.68 12.94 4.24
CA VAL A 901 -24.67 11.51 4.60
C VAL A 901 -25.37 10.70 3.51
N ASP A 902 -26.66 10.99 3.25
CA ASP A 902 -27.43 10.36 2.17
C ASP A 902 -27.90 11.39 1.15
N VAL A 903 -27.14 11.48 0.05
CA VAL A 903 -27.40 12.39 -1.05
C VAL A 903 -28.51 11.89 -1.98
N LEU A 904 -29.01 10.66 -1.81
CA LEU A 904 -30.02 10.05 -2.65
C LEU A 904 -31.43 10.06 -2.01
N ASP A 905 -31.60 10.75 -0.89
CA ASP A 905 -32.91 10.86 -0.22
C ASP A 905 -33.86 11.87 -0.90
N PRO A 906 -34.87 11.44 -1.64
CA PRO A 906 -35.76 12.33 -2.37
C PRO A 906 -36.62 13.20 -1.45
N GLU A 907 -36.93 12.73 -0.23
CA GLU A 907 -37.75 13.50 0.70
C GLU A 907 -36.99 14.75 1.20
N THR A 908 -35.72 14.59 1.51
CA THR A 908 -34.88 15.73 1.93
C THR A 908 -34.71 16.74 0.79
N HIS A 909 -34.48 16.32 -0.44
CA HIS A 909 -34.43 17.22 -1.61
C HIS A 909 -35.74 18.00 -1.79
N GLN A 910 -36.87 17.33 -1.67
CA GLN A 910 -38.17 18.00 -1.76
C GLN A 910 -38.34 19.07 -0.66
N GLN A 911 -38.07 18.70 0.59
CA GLN A 911 -38.20 19.63 1.72
C GLN A 911 -37.25 20.83 1.59
N LEU A 912 -36.01 20.60 1.17
CA LEU A 912 -35.03 21.67 0.92
C LEU A 912 -35.47 22.61 -0.19
N SER A 913 -36.03 22.08 -1.29
CA SER A 913 -36.57 22.93 -2.38
C SER A 913 -37.70 23.84 -1.89
N GLU A 914 -38.60 23.31 -1.05
CA GLU A 914 -39.71 24.08 -0.47
C GLU A 914 -39.20 25.15 0.51
N ILE A 915 -38.21 24.83 1.35
CA ILE A 915 -37.59 25.78 2.29
C ILE A 915 -36.86 26.86 1.51
N ALA A 916 -36.06 26.51 0.52
CA ALA A 916 -35.30 27.44 -0.30
C ALA A 916 -36.21 28.42 -1.08
N LEU A 917 -37.35 27.95 -1.58
CA LEU A 917 -38.38 28.83 -2.22
C LEU A 917 -38.97 29.82 -1.24
N LYS A 918 -39.23 29.44 0.01
CA LYS A 918 -39.72 30.33 1.04
C LYS A 918 -38.69 31.40 1.45
N LEU A 919 -37.42 31.09 1.33
CA LEU A 919 -36.29 32.00 1.59
C LEU A 919 -35.89 32.83 0.36
N ASP A 920 -36.60 32.70 -0.78
CA ASP A 920 -36.26 33.27 -2.09
C ASP A 920 -34.85 32.90 -2.60
N GLN A 921 -34.33 31.75 -2.14
CA GLN A 921 -33.04 31.18 -2.58
C GLN A 921 -33.23 30.33 -3.84
N LYS A 922 -33.60 30.96 -4.94
CA LYS A 922 -33.94 30.27 -6.20
C LYS A 922 -32.86 29.36 -6.74
N PRO A 923 -31.54 29.69 -6.69
CA PRO A 923 -30.50 28.77 -7.14
C PRO A 923 -30.52 27.43 -6.38
N VAL A 924 -30.67 27.47 -5.06
CA VAL A 924 -30.76 26.29 -4.20
C VAL A 924 -32.00 25.47 -4.56
N ALA A 925 -33.17 26.13 -4.66
CA ALA A 925 -34.41 25.45 -5.02
C ALA A 925 -34.31 24.77 -6.38
N ILE A 926 -33.72 25.41 -7.39
CA ILE A 926 -33.51 24.84 -8.72
C ILE A 926 -32.61 23.60 -8.65
N ARG A 927 -31.56 23.67 -7.87
CA ARG A 927 -30.64 22.51 -7.69
C ARG A 927 -31.37 21.34 -7.07
N GLU A 928 -32.06 21.54 -5.96
CA GLU A 928 -32.75 20.48 -5.25
C GLU A 928 -33.88 19.86 -6.10
N LEU A 929 -34.65 20.67 -6.83
CA LEU A 929 -35.67 20.19 -7.77
C LEU A 929 -35.09 19.38 -8.92
N LYS A 930 -33.90 19.75 -9.43
CA LYS A 930 -33.23 18.96 -10.48
C LYS A 930 -32.75 17.61 -9.94
N MET A 931 -32.19 17.57 -8.74
CA MET A 931 -31.75 16.31 -8.09
C MET A 931 -32.97 15.43 -7.78
N LEU A 932 -34.04 16.00 -7.25
CA LEU A 932 -35.27 15.28 -7.01
C LEU A 932 -35.83 14.66 -8.29
N LEU A 933 -35.84 15.40 -9.40
CA LEU A 933 -36.33 14.91 -10.69
C LEU A 933 -35.38 13.88 -11.34
N HIS A 934 -34.07 13.90 -10.97
CA HIS A 934 -33.17 12.83 -11.37
C HIS A 934 -33.51 11.51 -10.66
N LEU A 935 -33.94 11.59 -9.38
CA LEU A 935 -34.38 10.44 -8.58
C LEU A 935 -35.81 9.99 -8.94
N GLN A 936 -36.68 10.92 -9.37
CA GLN A 936 -38.11 10.71 -9.63
C GLN A 936 -38.52 11.37 -10.96
N GLU A 937 -38.03 10.82 -12.06
CA GLU A 937 -38.21 11.42 -13.42
C GLU A 937 -39.67 11.71 -13.80
N ASP A 938 -40.63 10.92 -13.30
CA ASP A 938 -42.04 11.03 -13.65
C ASP A 938 -42.85 11.97 -12.75
N ASN A 939 -42.17 12.70 -11.81
CA ASN A 939 -42.85 13.59 -10.88
C ASN A 939 -43.29 14.91 -11.55
N ALA A 940 -44.49 14.93 -12.11
CA ALA A 940 -45.03 16.06 -12.88
C ALA A 940 -45.13 17.36 -12.05
N GLU A 941 -45.54 17.27 -10.78
CA GLU A 941 -45.69 18.45 -9.91
C GLU A 941 -44.34 19.12 -9.63
N GLN A 942 -43.29 18.32 -9.35
CA GLN A 942 -41.96 18.86 -9.11
C GLN A 942 -41.35 19.42 -10.40
N ARG A 943 -41.62 18.82 -11.54
CA ARG A 943 -41.19 19.32 -12.86
C ARG A 943 -41.86 20.66 -13.19
N TYR A 944 -43.15 20.80 -12.88
CA TYR A 944 -43.83 22.07 -12.98
C TYR A 944 -43.24 23.13 -12.09
N LEU A 945 -42.93 22.77 -10.82
CA LEU A 945 -42.30 23.67 -9.83
C LEU A 945 -40.92 24.12 -10.32
N LEU A 946 -40.13 23.22 -10.88
CA LEU A 946 -38.81 23.54 -11.45
C LEU A 946 -38.98 24.52 -12.64
N ALA A 947 -39.87 24.24 -13.59
CA ALA A 947 -40.10 25.10 -14.74
C ALA A 947 -40.53 26.53 -14.31
N LYS A 948 -41.43 26.62 -13.33
CA LYS A 948 -41.87 27.90 -12.75
C LYS A 948 -40.72 28.65 -12.07
N THR A 949 -39.91 27.93 -11.23
CA THR A 949 -38.78 28.54 -10.49
C THR A 949 -37.69 29.01 -11.46
N LEU A 950 -37.41 28.27 -12.52
CA LEU A 950 -36.48 28.65 -13.59
C LEU A 950 -36.97 29.93 -14.31
N LEU A 951 -38.27 30.05 -14.60
CA LEU A 951 -38.83 31.24 -15.20
C LEU A 951 -38.72 32.46 -14.26
N ASP A 952 -39.05 32.27 -12.98
CA ASP A 952 -38.96 33.31 -11.94
C ASP A 952 -37.49 33.75 -11.64
N ALA A 953 -36.51 32.88 -12.00
CA ALA A 953 -35.07 33.17 -11.98
C ALA A 953 -34.56 33.78 -13.30
N GLY A 954 -35.44 34.02 -14.30
CA GLY A 954 -35.07 34.60 -15.60
C GLY A 954 -34.45 33.60 -16.59
N GLN A 955 -34.39 32.30 -16.28
CA GLN A 955 -33.82 31.21 -17.10
C GLN A 955 -34.89 30.66 -18.08
N ARG A 956 -35.35 31.50 -19.01
CA ARG A 956 -36.50 31.18 -19.89
C ARG A 956 -36.32 29.93 -20.74
N GLU A 957 -35.17 29.73 -21.36
CA GLU A 957 -34.94 28.53 -22.23
C GLU A 957 -34.94 27.23 -21.41
N ALA A 958 -34.30 27.22 -20.22
CA ALA A 958 -34.34 26.08 -19.31
C ALA A 958 -35.79 25.79 -18.83
N ALA A 959 -36.55 26.85 -18.49
CA ALA A 959 -37.94 26.72 -18.10
C ALA A 959 -38.78 26.13 -19.23
N ARG A 960 -38.56 26.55 -20.50
CA ARG A 960 -39.24 26.01 -21.70
C ARG A 960 -38.95 24.52 -21.87
N THR A 961 -37.66 24.11 -21.71
CA THR A 961 -37.24 22.71 -21.82
C THR A 961 -37.98 21.83 -20.82
N GLU A 962 -37.99 22.23 -19.54
CA GLU A 962 -38.69 21.46 -18.51
C GLU A 962 -40.19 21.43 -18.71
N LEU A 963 -40.78 22.49 -19.22
CA LEU A 963 -42.19 22.57 -19.51
C LEU A 963 -42.62 21.72 -20.71
N ASP A 964 -41.77 21.64 -21.73
CA ASP A 964 -42.03 20.78 -22.89
C ASP A 964 -41.92 19.28 -22.49
N LEU A 965 -40.98 18.93 -21.59
CA LEU A 965 -40.90 17.59 -20.99
C LEU A 965 -42.12 17.29 -20.13
N LEU A 966 -42.57 18.21 -19.30
CA LEU A 966 -43.77 18.06 -18.49
C LEU A 966 -44.99 17.78 -19.38
N LEU A 967 -45.21 18.60 -20.42
CA LEU A 967 -46.38 18.48 -21.30
C LEU A 967 -46.29 17.28 -22.25
N LYS A 968 -45.09 16.77 -22.49
CA LYS A 968 -44.90 15.48 -23.18
C LYS A 968 -45.34 14.31 -22.31
N GLN A 969 -45.02 14.34 -21.03
CA GLN A 969 -45.38 13.30 -20.03
C GLN A 969 -46.86 13.42 -19.63
N ASN A 970 -47.34 14.67 -19.42
CA ASN A 970 -48.71 14.97 -19.03
C ASN A 970 -49.30 16.08 -19.90
N PRO A 971 -49.85 15.77 -21.10
CA PRO A 971 -50.39 16.77 -22.04
C PRO A 971 -51.53 17.62 -21.49
N THR A 972 -52.21 17.16 -20.42
CA THR A 972 -53.40 17.83 -19.83
C THR A 972 -53.04 18.62 -18.57
N HIS A 973 -51.79 18.78 -18.22
CA HIS A 973 -51.37 19.50 -17.03
C HIS A 973 -51.77 20.99 -17.12
N ALA A 974 -52.83 21.36 -16.43
CA ALA A 974 -53.49 22.66 -16.56
C ALA A 974 -52.57 23.85 -16.26
N GLU A 975 -51.83 23.79 -15.15
CA GLU A 975 -50.92 24.87 -14.77
C GLU A 975 -49.69 24.97 -15.70
N GLY A 976 -49.19 23.81 -16.20
CA GLY A 976 -48.16 23.77 -17.23
C GLY A 976 -48.56 24.44 -18.52
N LEU A 977 -49.78 24.19 -19.00
CA LEU A 977 -50.34 24.86 -20.19
C LEU A 977 -50.45 26.39 -19.99
N LYS A 978 -50.87 26.84 -18.81
CA LYS A 978 -50.93 28.30 -18.48
C LYS A 978 -49.52 28.90 -18.44
N LEU A 979 -48.56 28.21 -17.88
CA LEU A 979 -47.17 28.67 -17.79
C LEU A 979 -46.54 28.77 -19.19
N LYS A 980 -46.84 27.83 -20.09
CA LYS A 980 -46.37 27.86 -21.47
C LYS A 980 -46.84 29.09 -22.26
N GLN A 981 -47.99 29.63 -21.93
CA GLN A 981 -48.51 30.86 -22.55
C GLN A 981 -47.77 32.15 -22.08
N LYS A 982 -47.06 32.09 -20.99
CA LYS A 982 -46.25 33.20 -20.42
C LYS A 982 -44.80 33.19 -20.90
N LEU A 983 -44.31 32.09 -21.45
CA LEU A 983 -42.98 31.93 -22.02
C LEU A 983 -42.96 32.35 -23.50
#